data_4135f8a0445b35e37d18e52d2cd89a13
#
_entry.id   4135f8a0445b35e37d18e52d2cd89a13
#
_cell.length_a   1.000
_cell.length_b   1.000
_cell.length_c   1.000
_cell.angle_alpha   90.00
_cell.angle_beta   90.00
_cell.angle_gamma   90.00
#
_symmetry.space_group_name_H-M   'P 1'
#
loop_
_entity.id
_entity.type
_entity.pdbx_description
1 polymer ?
#
loop_
_entity_poly.entity_id
_entity_poly.type
_entity_poly.pdbx_seq_one_letter_code
_entity_poly.pdbx_strand_id
1 'polypeptide(L)'
;MPRYWTFSLAALLASVAQPGLALPSHAAPVQPAPPGAGKAIAFDVHEGTSMSVSASPDGASLAVDLQGSLWIIPAKGGRATLITDYFNDARQPAWSPDGKTLAYFAYREGGYDLWTVKADGSGARRFTEGTYDDREPAWSPDGRMIAFSSDRLGKGPASYNIWTLDVASGALAQITADPGEDRMPTWSPDGREIAYASTRGAQSALWATTLATGTERSLKTLAGRLDAPSWGPAGQLAYVVADAGGSRLEIDGKAVSGTENVFPFRVSWQAGGGYHYVSDGKIRRRSGTRLATVPFAARLEVTRPSYVRAKRDFDSTTPRRALGIVKPALSPDGSRIAFVALGDVYLLSTKGGKPENLTRDSAMDADVAWSPDGGSLVYTSDKGGGLPQLWIRDLATGKDRQLTSIDTQPLGAAWSPDGSRIAYIDVDGMWGVAGVCVIDVATGTVTRLQGSLGQPGSPTWSADGRYVAIGLSYKFSASFREGTNQILVIPADGKGEPFWQIPDANVSIDTRGGGGPAWSPDGSKMAAIYDGVLKVWPVGTGGAPLGPPRAYTSEISYFPSWAADSRTITYQAADKVKSIDIETGKISEIPIDLSYTLAKPAGRTIVHAGSLVDAVRDVTQHDKDIVIEGNRIIAISDHDAALHASGTVIDGTGLTAIPGLIEHHAHVQKDFGANAHRAWLAYGITTVRDPGNQPYDGVEDREASEAGVRIGPRIYTNGPLLEWQRVYYKMGVAVAGPAHLERELERTRLLKYDMVKSYVRMPDLQQRRIVEAAHAMGIPVTGHEIFPAAYTGVDATEHLGATSRRGYSPKQGPQGRAYEDVIQLFGQSQRVLTPTNFGALIGFFEKNPGYRSDSRLSLYPGWAQKSVLEQSPMLAGLRRSTFAGSLQSLKAMYDAGTKVTAGTDTTIAINLHAEIASYVEAGLTPFQALQAATVTSAQDLNLDAGTLEPGKLADIVLIEGDPRQNIANTFNVRTVIANGKAFTVSELVAMAANPSGGGSK
;
A
#
# COMPACT_ATOMS: atom_id res chain seq x y z
N MET A 1 -20.80 -19.95 26.92
CA MET A 1 -22.17 -19.51 26.61
C MET A 1 -22.49 -18.28 27.42
N PRO A 2 -22.66 -17.12 26.85
CA PRO A 2 -23.62 -16.14 27.34
C PRO A 2 -24.62 -15.73 26.25
N ARG A 3 -25.82 -15.45 26.71
CA ARG A 3 -27.05 -15.18 25.96
C ARG A 3 -27.01 -13.79 25.32
N TYR A 4 -27.37 -13.69 24.07
CA TYR A 4 -27.64 -12.44 23.37
C TYR A 4 -29.02 -11.88 23.76
N TRP A 5 -29.08 -10.61 24.14
CA TRP A 5 -30.30 -9.85 24.29
C TRP A 5 -30.56 -9.07 23.01
N THR A 6 -31.69 -9.39 22.41
CA THR A 6 -32.24 -8.66 21.25
C THR A 6 -32.96 -7.41 21.74
N PHE A 7 -32.51 -6.24 21.28
CA PHE A 7 -33.36 -5.04 21.32
C PHE A 7 -33.84 -4.75 19.88
N SER A 8 -35.17 -4.87 19.72
CA SER A 8 -35.85 -4.41 18.52
C SER A 8 -36.04 -2.89 18.61
N LEU A 9 -35.48 -2.16 17.67
CA LEU A 9 -35.85 -0.77 17.38
C LEU A 9 -36.47 -0.74 15.98
N ALA A 10 -37.80 -0.68 15.94
CA ALA A 10 -38.55 -0.41 14.71
C ALA A 10 -38.50 1.10 14.46
N ALA A 11 -37.70 1.54 13.49
CA ALA A 11 -37.80 2.87 12.94
C ALA A 11 -38.54 2.81 11.61
N LEU A 12 -39.72 3.43 11.56
CA LEU A 12 -40.48 3.67 10.34
C LEU A 12 -39.69 4.58 9.40
N LEU A 13 -39.23 4.03 8.28
CA LEU A 13 -38.79 4.82 7.13
C LEU A 13 -39.94 4.87 6.14
N ALA A 14 -40.60 6.02 6.06
CA ALA A 14 -41.49 6.35 4.98
C ALA A 14 -40.68 6.61 3.70
N SER A 15 -40.72 5.70 2.75
CA SER A 15 -40.14 5.86 1.41
C SER A 15 -41.04 6.80 0.59
N VAL A 16 -40.58 8.01 0.32
CA VAL A 16 -41.13 8.87 -0.73
C VAL A 16 -40.55 8.39 -2.05
N ALA A 17 -41.29 7.69 -2.85
CA ALA A 17 -40.97 7.36 -4.22
C ALA A 17 -40.98 8.63 -5.07
N GLN A 18 -39.82 9.06 -5.55
CA GLN A 18 -39.73 10.05 -6.62
C GLN A 18 -39.84 9.33 -7.98
N PRO A 19 -40.59 9.89 -8.94
CA PRO A 19 -40.72 9.28 -10.26
C PRO A 19 -39.39 9.35 -11.02
N GLY A 20 -38.98 8.19 -11.54
CA GLY A 20 -37.74 8.03 -12.29
C GLY A 20 -37.64 8.93 -13.50
N LEU A 21 -36.67 9.82 -13.49
CA LEU A 21 -36.13 10.44 -14.69
C LEU A 21 -35.32 9.38 -15.43
N ALA A 22 -35.81 8.97 -16.61
CA ALA A 22 -35.06 8.15 -17.54
C ALA A 22 -33.77 8.91 -17.93
N LEU A 23 -32.62 8.43 -17.47
CA LEU A 23 -31.34 8.95 -17.92
C LEU A 23 -31.15 8.59 -19.41
N PRO A 24 -30.62 9.50 -20.22
CA PRO A 24 -30.40 9.23 -21.65
C PRO A 24 -29.41 8.06 -21.79
N SER A 25 -29.70 7.16 -22.74
CA SER A 25 -28.79 6.09 -23.13
C SER A 25 -27.45 6.69 -23.52
N HIS A 26 -26.44 6.51 -22.69
CA HIS A 26 -25.08 6.92 -23.04
C HIS A 26 -24.62 6.06 -24.23
N ALA A 27 -24.48 6.71 -25.39
CA ALA A 27 -23.68 6.17 -26.48
C ALA A 27 -22.29 5.78 -25.90
N ALA A 28 -21.69 4.71 -26.42
CA ALA A 28 -20.36 4.28 -26.01
C ALA A 28 -19.45 5.52 -25.94
N PRO A 29 -18.80 5.79 -24.79
CA PRO A 29 -17.99 6.99 -24.67
C PRO A 29 -16.90 6.95 -25.72
N VAL A 30 -16.87 8.00 -26.56
CA VAL A 30 -15.74 8.26 -27.44
C VAL A 30 -14.51 8.28 -26.53
N GLN A 31 -13.55 7.40 -26.78
CA GLN A 31 -12.32 7.34 -26.02
C GLN A 31 -11.68 8.73 -25.99
N PRO A 32 -11.49 9.38 -24.82
CA PRO A 32 -10.66 10.56 -24.78
C PRO A 32 -9.25 10.17 -25.22
N ALA A 33 -8.63 10.98 -26.07
CA ALA A 33 -7.26 10.77 -26.49
C ALA A 33 -6.35 10.59 -25.26
N PRO A 34 -5.38 9.66 -25.27
CA PRO A 34 -4.46 9.47 -24.16
C PRO A 34 -3.69 10.77 -23.88
N PRO A 35 -3.34 11.04 -22.60
CA PRO A 35 -2.61 12.24 -22.25
C PRO A 35 -1.25 12.29 -22.94
N GLY A 36 -0.95 13.37 -23.63
CA GLY A 36 0.34 13.71 -24.24
C GLY A 36 0.74 12.83 -25.44
N ALA A 37 1.54 13.36 -26.34
CA ALA A 37 2.13 12.63 -27.45
C ALA A 37 3.12 11.56 -26.93
N GLY A 38 2.60 10.38 -26.60
CA GLY A 38 3.40 9.23 -26.15
C GLY A 38 3.72 8.29 -27.32
N LYS A 39 4.67 7.38 -27.11
CA LYS A 39 4.94 6.32 -28.07
C LYS A 39 3.83 5.27 -28.01
N ALA A 40 3.08 5.12 -29.09
CA ALA A 40 2.14 4.01 -29.26
C ALA A 40 2.94 2.69 -29.48
N ILE A 41 2.55 1.66 -28.74
CA ILE A 41 3.16 0.33 -28.76
C ILE A 41 2.03 -0.66 -28.97
N ALA A 42 2.17 -1.54 -29.96
CA ALA A 42 1.17 -2.57 -30.27
C ALA A 42 1.87 -3.91 -30.52
N PHE A 43 1.31 -4.98 -29.93
CA PHE A 43 1.83 -6.34 -30.07
C PHE A 43 0.69 -7.34 -29.95
N ASP A 44 0.89 -8.52 -30.54
CA ASP A 44 -0.06 -9.62 -30.45
C ASP A 44 0.34 -10.55 -29.30
N VAL A 45 -0.65 -11.10 -28.59
CA VAL A 45 -0.48 -12.08 -27.51
C VAL A 45 -1.39 -13.29 -27.73
N HIS A 46 -0.92 -14.48 -27.32
CA HIS A 46 -1.55 -15.77 -27.56
C HIS A 46 -1.87 -16.52 -26.25
N GLU A 47 -1.50 -15.93 -25.13
CA GLU A 47 -1.74 -16.44 -23.79
C GLU A 47 -2.23 -15.30 -22.88
N GLY A 48 -3.08 -15.63 -21.89
CA GLY A 48 -3.64 -14.65 -20.96
C GLY A 48 -3.46 -15.06 -19.49
N THR A 49 -2.96 -14.13 -18.69
CA THR A 49 -2.83 -14.30 -17.23
C THR A 49 -4.16 -14.00 -16.54
N SER A 50 -4.63 -14.92 -15.69
CA SER A 50 -5.90 -14.77 -14.95
C SER A 50 -7.11 -14.53 -15.87
N MET A 51 -7.14 -15.18 -17.02
CA MET A 51 -8.18 -15.10 -18.04
C MET A 51 -9.30 -16.13 -17.75
N SER A 52 -10.56 -15.75 -17.95
CA SER A 52 -11.71 -16.65 -17.94
C SER A 52 -12.26 -16.89 -19.36
N VAL A 53 -13.11 -17.88 -19.54
CA VAL A 53 -13.72 -18.21 -20.84
C VAL A 53 -15.19 -18.58 -20.70
N SER A 54 -16.03 -18.08 -21.61
CA SER A 54 -17.43 -18.45 -21.77
C SER A 54 -17.74 -18.74 -23.24
N ALA A 55 -18.28 -19.90 -23.53
CA ALA A 55 -18.67 -20.30 -24.90
C ALA A 55 -20.12 -19.85 -25.17
N SER A 56 -20.37 -19.36 -26.41
CA SER A 56 -21.73 -19.03 -26.84
C SER A 56 -22.59 -20.31 -26.87
N PRO A 57 -23.91 -20.22 -26.63
CA PRO A 57 -24.84 -21.40 -26.63
C PRO A 57 -24.82 -22.18 -27.94
N ASP A 58 -24.62 -21.53 -29.08
CA ASP A 58 -24.49 -22.15 -30.41
C ASP A 58 -23.11 -22.79 -30.65
N GLY A 59 -22.15 -22.60 -29.71
CA GLY A 59 -20.79 -23.10 -29.80
C GLY A 59 -19.92 -22.44 -30.86
N ALA A 60 -20.33 -21.32 -31.47
CA ALA A 60 -19.62 -20.64 -32.54
C ALA A 60 -18.51 -19.69 -32.06
N SER A 61 -18.65 -19.13 -30.87
CA SER A 61 -17.78 -18.09 -30.30
C SER A 61 -17.40 -18.35 -28.85
N LEU A 62 -16.26 -17.81 -28.45
CA LEU A 62 -15.81 -17.76 -27.06
C LEU A 62 -15.66 -16.30 -26.66
N ALA A 63 -16.21 -15.93 -25.51
CA ALA A 63 -15.92 -14.67 -24.86
C ALA A 63 -14.84 -14.90 -23.78
N VAL A 64 -13.84 -14.04 -23.74
CA VAL A 64 -12.77 -14.07 -22.72
C VAL A 64 -12.54 -12.70 -22.14
N ASP A 65 -12.05 -12.62 -20.93
CA ASP A 65 -11.49 -11.42 -20.37
C ASP A 65 -9.95 -11.47 -20.43
N LEU A 66 -9.36 -10.47 -21.03
CA LEU A 66 -7.92 -10.34 -21.19
C LEU A 66 -7.50 -8.89 -20.94
N GLN A 67 -6.60 -8.68 -20.00
CA GLN A 67 -6.06 -7.37 -19.64
C GLN A 67 -7.16 -6.32 -19.32
N GLY A 68 -8.19 -6.74 -18.56
CA GLY A 68 -9.29 -5.88 -18.13
C GLY A 68 -10.31 -5.53 -19.20
N SER A 69 -10.31 -6.24 -20.32
CA SER A 69 -11.23 -6.04 -21.43
C SER A 69 -11.85 -7.36 -21.87
N LEU A 70 -13.04 -7.29 -22.49
CA LEU A 70 -13.70 -8.46 -23.09
C LEU A 70 -13.35 -8.59 -24.57
N TRP A 71 -13.13 -9.83 -24.97
CA TRP A 71 -12.77 -10.19 -26.34
C TRP A 71 -13.63 -11.35 -26.81
N ILE A 72 -13.99 -11.33 -28.10
CA ILE A 72 -14.66 -12.45 -28.77
C ILE A 72 -13.67 -13.17 -29.67
N ILE A 73 -13.62 -14.50 -29.56
CA ILE A 73 -12.75 -15.39 -30.32
C ILE A 73 -13.65 -16.42 -31.02
N PRO A 74 -13.41 -16.75 -32.33
CA PRO A 74 -14.07 -17.90 -32.96
C PRO A 74 -13.79 -19.20 -32.18
N ALA A 75 -14.78 -20.07 -31.98
CA ALA A 75 -14.61 -21.29 -31.18
C ALA A 75 -13.54 -22.25 -31.71
N LYS A 76 -13.17 -22.12 -33.01
CA LYS A 76 -12.07 -22.87 -33.62
C LYS A 76 -10.70 -22.21 -33.43
N GLY A 77 -10.66 -21.06 -32.82
CA GLY A 77 -9.49 -20.19 -32.67
C GLY A 77 -9.38 -19.16 -33.79
N GLY A 78 -8.39 -18.26 -33.63
CA GLY A 78 -8.10 -17.20 -34.58
C GLY A 78 -7.94 -15.83 -33.92
N ARG A 79 -8.14 -14.74 -34.67
CA ARG A 79 -7.98 -13.38 -34.16
C ARG A 79 -9.10 -13.03 -33.21
N ALA A 80 -8.73 -12.53 -32.04
CA ALA A 80 -9.67 -11.99 -31.05
C ALA A 80 -10.13 -10.57 -31.43
N THR A 81 -11.41 -10.29 -31.21
CA THR A 81 -12.01 -8.96 -31.42
C THR A 81 -12.33 -8.35 -30.08
N LEU A 82 -11.80 -7.15 -29.79
CA LEU A 82 -12.08 -6.36 -28.59
C LEU A 82 -13.53 -5.83 -28.66
N ILE A 83 -14.30 -6.03 -27.57
CA ILE A 83 -15.71 -5.57 -27.50
C ILE A 83 -16.00 -4.59 -26.35
N THR A 84 -15.02 -4.33 -25.49
CA THR A 84 -15.05 -3.27 -24.46
C THR A 84 -13.81 -2.40 -24.57
N ASP A 85 -13.78 -1.25 -23.90
CA ASP A 85 -12.54 -0.46 -23.82
C ASP A 85 -11.52 -1.04 -22.84
N TYR A 86 -10.30 -0.50 -22.81
CA TYR A 86 -9.22 -0.92 -21.90
C TYR A 86 -9.33 -0.39 -20.46
N PHE A 87 -10.36 0.41 -20.17
CA PHE A 87 -10.40 1.18 -18.94
C PHE A 87 -11.44 0.68 -17.94
N ASN A 88 -12.28 -0.28 -18.31
CA ASN A 88 -13.39 -0.68 -17.44
C ASN A 88 -13.11 -1.91 -16.56
N ASP A 89 -11.91 -2.50 -16.63
CA ASP A 89 -11.56 -3.71 -15.88
C ASP A 89 -12.67 -4.77 -15.92
N ALA A 90 -13.14 -5.04 -17.15
CA ALA A 90 -14.22 -5.99 -17.45
C ALA A 90 -13.75 -7.43 -17.24
N ARG A 91 -14.56 -8.22 -16.51
CA ARG A 91 -14.14 -9.55 -16.04
C ARG A 91 -15.26 -10.58 -16.15
N GLN A 92 -14.83 -11.84 -16.33
CA GLN A 92 -15.65 -13.06 -16.24
C GLN A 92 -16.95 -12.96 -17.05
N PRO A 93 -16.87 -12.83 -18.40
CA PRO A 93 -18.04 -12.79 -19.23
C PRO A 93 -18.85 -14.07 -19.12
N ALA A 94 -20.17 -13.94 -19.12
CA ALA A 94 -21.12 -15.06 -19.15
C ALA A 94 -22.17 -14.83 -20.25
N TRP A 95 -22.28 -15.73 -21.24
CA TRP A 95 -23.29 -15.65 -22.27
C TRP A 95 -24.69 -15.86 -21.72
N SER A 96 -25.65 -15.03 -22.17
CA SER A 96 -27.06 -15.29 -21.96
C SER A 96 -27.48 -16.59 -22.68
N PRO A 97 -28.50 -17.34 -22.18
CA PRO A 97 -28.94 -18.57 -22.80
C PRO A 97 -29.43 -18.42 -24.25
N ASP A 98 -29.90 -17.23 -24.63
CA ASP A 98 -30.33 -16.93 -25.99
C ASP A 98 -29.16 -16.52 -26.94
N GLY A 99 -27.94 -16.46 -26.41
CA GLY A 99 -26.72 -16.13 -27.16
C GLY A 99 -26.60 -14.69 -27.65
N LYS A 100 -27.41 -13.75 -27.15
CA LYS A 100 -27.42 -12.37 -27.66
C LYS A 100 -26.58 -11.42 -26.83
N THR A 101 -26.38 -11.71 -25.55
CA THR A 101 -25.83 -10.77 -24.57
C THR A 101 -24.81 -11.49 -23.70
N LEU A 102 -23.81 -10.73 -23.26
CA LEU A 102 -22.83 -11.13 -22.26
C LEU A 102 -23.10 -10.35 -20.98
N ALA A 103 -23.24 -11.04 -19.84
CA ALA A 103 -23.13 -10.42 -18.53
C ALA A 103 -21.65 -10.44 -18.10
N TYR A 104 -21.20 -9.41 -17.42
CA TYR A 104 -19.86 -9.29 -16.87
C TYR A 104 -19.86 -8.33 -15.68
N PHE A 105 -18.77 -8.26 -14.93
CA PHE A 105 -18.61 -7.21 -13.95
C PHE A 105 -17.45 -6.30 -14.35
N ALA A 106 -17.57 -5.01 -14.00
CA ALA A 106 -16.60 -3.99 -14.37
C ALA A 106 -16.41 -2.96 -13.26
N TYR A 107 -15.17 -2.44 -13.15
CA TYR A 107 -14.77 -1.45 -12.14
C TYR A 107 -14.68 -0.06 -12.76
N ARG A 108 -15.72 0.77 -12.62
CA ARG A 108 -15.77 2.10 -13.25
C ARG A 108 -15.75 3.26 -12.27
N GLU A 109 -16.53 3.20 -11.21
CA GLU A 109 -16.78 4.35 -10.34
C GLU A 109 -16.37 4.09 -8.88
N GLY A 110 -15.48 3.15 -8.64
CA GLY A 110 -14.97 2.85 -7.31
C GLY A 110 -15.55 1.59 -6.68
N GLY A 111 -16.41 0.87 -7.39
CA GLY A 111 -16.92 -0.46 -7.09
C GLY A 111 -16.98 -1.33 -8.34
N TYR A 112 -17.10 -2.64 -8.14
CA TYR A 112 -17.48 -3.54 -9.22
C TYR A 112 -19.00 -3.58 -9.35
N ASP A 113 -19.49 -3.39 -10.57
CA ASP A 113 -20.90 -3.45 -10.91
C ASP A 113 -21.16 -4.49 -11.98
N LEU A 114 -22.41 -4.96 -12.00
CA LEU A 114 -22.91 -5.85 -13.06
C LEU A 114 -23.26 -5.05 -14.32
N TRP A 115 -22.78 -5.56 -15.44
CA TRP A 115 -23.00 -4.99 -16.76
C TRP A 115 -23.42 -6.06 -17.74
N THR A 116 -24.07 -5.64 -18.82
CA THR A 116 -24.27 -6.48 -20.01
C THR A 116 -23.82 -5.74 -21.26
N VAL A 117 -23.43 -6.50 -22.28
CA VAL A 117 -23.02 -5.99 -23.59
C VAL A 117 -23.35 -7.04 -24.66
N LYS A 118 -23.65 -6.63 -25.89
CA LYS A 118 -23.77 -7.56 -27.03
C LYS A 118 -22.39 -8.01 -27.53
N ALA A 119 -22.36 -9.12 -28.26
CA ALA A 119 -21.12 -9.67 -28.80
C ALA A 119 -20.39 -8.72 -29.78
N ASP A 120 -21.08 -7.76 -30.37
CA ASP A 120 -20.50 -6.72 -31.23
C ASP A 120 -19.99 -5.48 -30.47
N GLY A 121 -20.08 -5.48 -29.14
CA GLY A 121 -19.69 -4.36 -28.27
C GLY A 121 -20.76 -3.30 -28.09
N SER A 122 -21.91 -3.41 -28.76
CA SER A 122 -23.01 -2.45 -28.66
C SER A 122 -23.89 -2.72 -27.44
N GLY A 123 -24.69 -1.73 -27.04
CA GLY A 123 -25.74 -1.90 -26.04
C GLY A 123 -25.22 -2.18 -24.63
N ALA A 124 -24.06 -1.68 -24.26
CA ALA A 124 -23.55 -1.78 -22.90
C ALA A 124 -24.53 -1.14 -21.91
N ARG A 125 -24.91 -1.91 -20.87
CA ARG A 125 -25.86 -1.49 -19.84
C ARG A 125 -25.35 -1.87 -18.46
N ARG A 126 -25.34 -0.93 -17.52
CA ARG A 126 -25.08 -1.14 -16.10
C ARG A 126 -26.37 -1.51 -15.38
N PHE A 127 -26.31 -2.46 -14.46
CA PHE A 127 -27.47 -2.95 -13.69
C PHE A 127 -27.38 -2.64 -12.20
N THR A 128 -26.20 -2.55 -11.66
CA THR A 128 -25.98 -2.26 -10.25
C THR A 128 -25.10 -1.02 -10.08
N GLU A 129 -25.18 -0.41 -8.91
CA GLU A 129 -24.43 0.80 -8.57
C GLU A 129 -24.19 0.87 -7.05
N GLY A 130 -23.34 1.81 -6.64
CA GLY A 130 -23.02 2.05 -5.23
C GLY A 130 -21.56 1.78 -4.91
N THR A 131 -21.25 1.76 -3.61
CA THR A 131 -19.89 1.53 -3.10
C THR A 131 -19.57 0.04 -2.91
N TYR A 132 -20.47 -0.84 -3.27
CA TYR A 132 -20.34 -2.29 -3.13
C TYR A 132 -19.64 -2.93 -4.33
N ASP A 133 -19.13 -4.14 -4.13
CA ASP A 133 -18.57 -4.94 -5.20
C ASP A 133 -19.53 -6.04 -5.59
N ASP A 134 -20.17 -5.92 -6.76
CA ASP A 134 -21.02 -6.94 -7.38
C ASP A 134 -20.21 -7.69 -8.44
N ARG A 135 -20.02 -9.00 -8.27
CA ARG A 135 -19.06 -9.79 -9.06
C ARG A 135 -19.64 -11.11 -9.55
N GLU A 136 -18.94 -11.72 -10.52
CA GLU A 136 -19.07 -13.12 -10.90
C GLU A 136 -20.50 -13.51 -11.38
N PRO A 137 -21.05 -12.78 -12.38
CA PRO A 137 -22.42 -13.01 -12.84
C PRO A 137 -22.62 -14.39 -13.44
N ALA A 138 -23.80 -15.00 -13.20
CA ALA A 138 -24.24 -16.24 -13.78
C ALA A 138 -25.71 -16.14 -14.20
N TRP A 139 -26.03 -16.38 -15.47
CA TRP A 139 -27.39 -16.40 -15.98
C TRP A 139 -28.16 -17.61 -15.48
N SER A 140 -29.44 -17.41 -15.12
CA SER A 140 -30.39 -18.50 -14.98
C SER A 140 -30.65 -19.21 -16.31
N PRO A 141 -31.01 -20.51 -16.34
CA PRO A 141 -31.23 -21.24 -17.59
C PRO A 141 -32.32 -20.65 -18.49
N ASP A 142 -33.29 -19.95 -17.90
CA ASP A 142 -34.38 -19.27 -18.63
C ASP A 142 -34.00 -17.83 -19.07
N GLY A 143 -32.82 -17.33 -18.69
CA GLY A 143 -32.34 -16.00 -19.04
C GLY A 143 -33.05 -14.82 -18.33
N ARG A 144 -33.87 -15.08 -17.31
CA ARG A 144 -34.60 -14.03 -16.59
C ARG A 144 -33.83 -13.42 -15.44
N MET A 145 -32.92 -14.18 -14.83
CA MET A 145 -32.17 -13.79 -13.63
C MET A 145 -30.67 -13.86 -13.87
N ILE A 146 -29.94 -13.04 -13.13
CA ILE A 146 -28.48 -13.14 -12.98
C ILE A 146 -28.19 -13.37 -11.49
N ALA A 147 -27.52 -14.46 -11.13
CA ALA A 147 -26.94 -14.65 -9.81
C ALA A 147 -25.55 -14.03 -9.77
N PHE A 148 -25.17 -13.46 -8.63
CA PHE A 148 -23.88 -12.78 -8.46
C PHE A 148 -23.47 -12.75 -6.99
N SER A 149 -22.19 -12.50 -6.72
CA SER A 149 -21.64 -12.27 -5.37
C SER A 149 -21.63 -10.78 -5.08
N SER A 150 -22.03 -10.37 -3.87
CA SER A 150 -22.01 -8.97 -3.45
C SER A 150 -21.69 -8.82 -1.98
N ASP A 151 -20.87 -7.79 -1.65
CA ASP A 151 -20.61 -7.36 -0.27
C ASP A 151 -21.57 -6.26 0.21
N ARG A 152 -22.67 -6.04 -0.52
CA ARG A 152 -23.69 -5.08 -0.12
C ARG A 152 -24.37 -5.45 1.19
N LEU A 153 -24.73 -4.42 1.96
CA LEU A 153 -25.43 -4.59 3.21
C LEU A 153 -26.81 -5.22 2.95
N GLY A 154 -27.13 -6.26 3.72
CA GLY A 154 -28.37 -7.00 3.62
C GLY A 154 -28.69 -7.66 4.94
N LYS A 155 -29.30 -8.85 4.89
CA LYS A 155 -29.53 -9.68 6.07
C LYS A 155 -28.21 -10.34 6.49
N GLY A 156 -27.94 -10.40 7.80
CA GLY A 156 -26.73 -11.03 8.32
C GLY A 156 -25.52 -10.09 8.46
N PRO A 157 -24.37 -10.62 8.87
CA PRO A 157 -23.11 -9.87 8.99
C PRO A 157 -22.61 -9.34 7.65
N ALA A 158 -21.84 -8.25 7.67
CA ALA A 158 -21.19 -7.70 6.48
C ALA A 158 -20.20 -8.73 5.91
N SER A 159 -20.50 -9.29 4.74
CA SER A 159 -19.70 -10.29 4.02
C SER A 159 -20.20 -10.38 2.58
N TYR A 160 -19.42 -11.06 1.71
CA TYR A 160 -19.93 -11.44 0.40
C TYR A 160 -21.03 -12.49 0.55
N ASN A 161 -22.17 -12.21 -0.04
CA ASN A 161 -23.31 -13.09 -0.11
C ASN A 161 -23.76 -13.28 -1.56
N ILE A 162 -24.52 -14.34 -1.82
CA ILE A 162 -25.14 -14.56 -3.12
C ILE A 162 -26.43 -13.75 -3.23
N TRP A 163 -26.55 -13.03 -4.33
CA TRP A 163 -27.71 -12.21 -4.71
C TRP A 163 -28.20 -12.63 -6.09
N THR A 164 -29.43 -12.29 -6.39
CA THR A 164 -30.02 -12.40 -7.73
C THR A 164 -30.55 -11.06 -8.20
N LEU A 165 -30.41 -10.82 -9.50
CA LEU A 165 -30.95 -9.67 -10.24
C LEU A 165 -31.99 -10.15 -11.24
N ASP A 166 -33.22 -9.66 -11.18
CA ASP A 166 -34.20 -9.81 -12.26
C ASP A 166 -33.87 -8.84 -13.40
N VAL A 167 -33.56 -9.36 -14.57
CA VAL A 167 -33.01 -8.58 -15.70
C VAL A 167 -34.02 -7.59 -16.28
N ALA A 168 -35.30 -7.92 -16.19
CA ALA A 168 -36.38 -7.08 -16.72
C ALA A 168 -36.69 -5.89 -15.82
N SER A 169 -36.83 -6.14 -14.50
CA SER A 169 -37.21 -5.12 -13.51
C SER A 169 -36.02 -4.43 -12.83
N GLY A 170 -34.83 -5.06 -12.83
CA GLY A 170 -33.68 -4.60 -12.06
C GLY A 170 -33.79 -4.93 -10.56
N ALA A 171 -34.79 -5.68 -10.12
CA ALA A 171 -34.99 -6.02 -8.72
C ALA A 171 -33.88 -6.95 -8.20
N LEU A 172 -33.40 -6.66 -7.00
CA LEU A 172 -32.36 -7.44 -6.31
C LEU A 172 -32.99 -8.27 -5.18
N ALA A 173 -32.50 -9.52 -5.02
CA ALA A 173 -32.87 -10.37 -3.90
C ALA A 173 -31.67 -11.09 -3.32
N GLN A 174 -31.53 -11.04 -1.98
CA GLN A 174 -30.46 -11.75 -1.27
C GLN A 174 -30.82 -13.21 -1.11
N ILE A 175 -29.91 -14.11 -1.48
CA ILE A 175 -30.11 -15.57 -1.42
C ILE A 175 -29.44 -16.16 -0.18
N THR A 176 -28.22 -15.73 0.16
CA THR A 176 -27.49 -16.21 1.35
C THR A 176 -27.26 -15.07 2.34
N ALA A 177 -27.11 -15.39 3.64
CA ALA A 177 -26.93 -14.40 4.70
C ALA A 177 -25.98 -14.91 5.82
N ASP A 178 -25.02 -15.72 5.46
CA ASP A 178 -24.06 -16.36 6.37
C ASP A 178 -22.89 -15.39 6.70
N PRO A 179 -22.24 -15.52 7.85
CA PRO A 179 -21.02 -14.74 8.17
C PRO A 179 -19.81 -15.12 7.34
N GLY A 180 -19.79 -16.29 6.69
CA GLY A 180 -18.77 -16.66 5.72
C GLY A 180 -18.92 -15.91 4.39
N GLU A 181 -17.87 -15.88 3.59
CA GLU A 181 -17.95 -15.33 2.24
C GLU A 181 -18.50 -16.37 1.28
N ASP A 182 -19.63 -16.06 0.66
CA ASP A 182 -20.26 -16.86 -0.39
C ASP A 182 -20.01 -16.21 -1.77
N ARG A 183 -19.36 -16.95 -2.69
CA ARG A 183 -18.86 -16.41 -3.96
C ARG A 183 -19.08 -17.36 -5.14
N MET A 184 -18.93 -16.82 -6.36
CA MET A 184 -18.89 -17.55 -7.63
C MET A 184 -20.14 -18.40 -7.85
N PRO A 185 -21.34 -17.81 -7.86
CA PRO A 185 -22.59 -18.58 -8.00
C PRO A 185 -22.71 -19.27 -9.37
N THR A 186 -23.39 -20.41 -9.41
CA THR A 186 -23.78 -21.10 -10.64
C THR A 186 -25.16 -21.73 -10.46
N TRP A 187 -26.00 -21.66 -11.49
CA TRP A 187 -27.33 -22.24 -11.49
C TRP A 187 -27.29 -23.73 -11.81
N SER A 188 -28.15 -24.50 -11.14
CA SER A 188 -28.47 -25.86 -11.58
C SER A 188 -29.14 -25.84 -12.97
N PRO A 189 -29.01 -26.92 -13.78
CA PRO A 189 -29.59 -26.96 -15.13
C PRO A 189 -31.12 -26.76 -15.17
N ASP A 190 -31.82 -27.14 -14.11
CA ASP A 190 -33.26 -26.97 -13.96
C ASP A 190 -33.68 -25.62 -13.35
N GLY A 191 -32.69 -24.76 -12.98
CA GLY A 191 -32.93 -23.44 -12.41
C GLY A 191 -33.46 -23.43 -10.98
N ARG A 192 -33.45 -24.55 -10.27
CA ARG A 192 -34.01 -24.67 -8.92
C ARG A 192 -33.02 -24.38 -7.79
N GLU A 193 -31.75 -24.56 -8.05
CA GLU A 193 -30.66 -24.36 -7.07
C GLU A 193 -29.60 -23.42 -7.60
N ILE A 194 -28.94 -22.71 -6.67
CA ILE A 194 -27.69 -21.99 -6.94
C ILE A 194 -26.59 -22.61 -6.08
N ALA A 195 -25.50 -23.10 -6.73
CA ALA A 195 -24.31 -23.53 -6.04
C ALA A 195 -23.30 -22.40 -5.98
N TYR A 196 -22.46 -22.38 -4.95
CA TYR A 196 -21.45 -21.34 -4.70
C TYR A 196 -20.29 -21.89 -3.85
N ALA A 197 -19.15 -21.20 -3.88
CA ALA A 197 -18.03 -21.43 -2.98
C ALA A 197 -18.25 -20.64 -1.69
N SER A 198 -17.97 -21.26 -0.53
CA SER A 198 -18.18 -20.65 0.79
C SER A 198 -16.99 -20.86 1.69
N THR A 199 -16.72 -19.85 2.55
CA THR A 199 -15.68 -19.91 3.60
C THR A 199 -16.30 -20.11 5.00
N ARG A 200 -17.47 -20.69 5.09
CA ARG A 200 -18.17 -21.03 6.36
C ARG A 200 -17.31 -21.97 7.18
N GLY A 201 -17.04 -21.59 8.41
CA GLY A 201 -16.21 -22.37 9.31
C GLY A 201 -14.71 -22.33 8.95
N ALA A 202 -13.97 -23.38 9.36
CA ALA A 202 -12.51 -23.43 9.20
C ALA A 202 -12.03 -23.99 7.85
N GLN A 203 -12.96 -24.48 7.01
CA GLN A 203 -12.65 -25.15 5.74
C GLN A 203 -13.40 -24.51 4.59
N SER A 204 -12.77 -24.49 3.42
CA SER A 204 -13.43 -24.11 2.17
C SER A 204 -14.43 -25.19 1.75
N ALA A 205 -15.61 -24.78 1.32
CA ALA A 205 -16.69 -25.69 0.95
C ALA A 205 -17.47 -25.18 -0.27
N LEU A 206 -18.10 -26.10 -1.00
CA LEU A 206 -19.13 -25.79 -1.98
C LEU A 206 -20.50 -26.07 -1.34
N TRP A 207 -21.42 -25.13 -1.50
CA TRP A 207 -22.78 -25.20 -1.01
C TRP A 207 -23.78 -25.00 -2.14
N ALA A 208 -25.02 -25.42 -1.93
CA ALA A 208 -26.14 -25.09 -2.81
C ALA A 208 -27.36 -24.67 -2.00
N THR A 209 -28.07 -23.65 -2.49
CA THR A 209 -29.33 -23.16 -1.94
C THR A 209 -30.49 -23.50 -2.89
N THR A 210 -31.53 -24.19 -2.39
CA THR A 210 -32.76 -24.42 -3.11
C THR A 210 -33.62 -23.15 -3.04
N LEU A 211 -33.92 -22.53 -4.17
CA LEU A 211 -34.58 -21.21 -4.21
C LEU A 211 -35.99 -21.18 -3.66
N ALA A 212 -36.75 -22.24 -3.88
CA ALA A 212 -38.15 -22.31 -3.44
C ALA A 212 -38.33 -22.37 -1.91
N THR A 213 -37.32 -22.92 -1.20
CA THR A 213 -37.39 -23.18 0.26
C THR A 213 -36.33 -22.40 1.06
N GLY A 214 -35.31 -21.89 0.41
CA GLY A 214 -34.13 -21.34 1.08
C GLY A 214 -33.27 -22.40 1.78
N THR A 215 -33.51 -23.70 1.51
CA THR A 215 -32.75 -24.78 2.15
C THR A 215 -31.36 -24.88 1.57
N GLU A 216 -30.35 -24.91 2.43
CA GLU A 216 -28.94 -25.02 2.06
C GLU A 216 -28.42 -26.44 2.31
N ARG A 217 -27.54 -26.92 1.43
CA ARG A 217 -26.83 -28.19 1.58
C ARG A 217 -25.38 -28.08 1.15
N SER A 218 -24.50 -28.76 1.87
CA SER A 218 -23.08 -28.87 1.47
C SER A 218 -22.93 -29.85 0.31
N LEU A 219 -22.21 -29.44 -0.73
CA LEU A 219 -21.89 -30.28 -1.89
C LEU A 219 -20.51 -30.95 -1.74
N LYS A 220 -19.54 -30.20 -1.21
CA LYS A 220 -18.15 -30.64 -1.06
C LYS A 220 -17.45 -29.83 0.02
N THR A 221 -16.57 -30.50 0.79
CA THR A 221 -15.67 -29.86 1.77
C THR A 221 -14.28 -30.43 1.61
N LEU A 222 -13.25 -29.59 1.62
CA LEU A 222 -11.83 -29.96 1.55
C LEU A 222 -10.98 -29.04 2.40
N ALA A 223 -9.78 -29.52 2.81
CA ALA A 223 -8.78 -28.71 3.50
C ALA A 223 -8.12 -27.66 2.58
N GLY A 224 -8.19 -27.82 1.25
CA GLY A 224 -7.74 -26.84 0.27
C GLY A 224 -8.81 -25.82 -0.06
N ARG A 225 -8.46 -24.81 -0.88
CA ARG A 225 -9.41 -23.83 -1.40
C ARG A 225 -10.25 -24.43 -2.52
N LEU A 226 -11.56 -24.29 -2.42
CA LEU A 226 -12.54 -24.67 -3.44
C LEU A 226 -13.10 -23.42 -4.10
N ASP A 227 -13.01 -23.34 -5.43
CA ASP A 227 -13.46 -22.20 -6.22
C ASP A 227 -14.30 -22.62 -7.42
N ALA A 228 -15.05 -21.66 -7.96
CA ALA A 228 -15.67 -21.70 -9.27
C ALA A 228 -16.53 -22.94 -9.57
N PRO A 229 -17.53 -23.29 -8.71
CA PRO A 229 -18.46 -24.36 -9.02
C PRO A 229 -19.18 -24.05 -10.35
N SER A 230 -19.41 -25.10 -11.16
CA SER A 230 -20.09 -24.98 -12.44
C SER A 230 -20.89 -26.26 -12.75
N TRP A 231 -22.22 -26.14 -12.79
CA TRP A 231 -23.09 -27.21 -13.17
C TRP A 231 -23.02 -27.54 -14.66
N GLY A 232 -22.79 -28.77 -14.99
CA GLY A 232 -22.89 -29.29 -16.34
C GLY A 232 -24.32 -29.64 -16.74
N PRO A 233 -24.63 -29.80 -18.06
CA PRO A 233 -26.00 -30.01 -18.57
C PRO A 233 -26.62 -31.30 -18.10
N ALA A 234 -25.88 -32.32 -17.71
CA ALA A 234 -26.36 -33.57 -17.15
C ALA A 234 -26.28 -33.66 -15.61
N GLY A 235 -26.11 -32.51 -14.94
CA GLY A 235 -26.04 -32.41 -13.48
C GLY A 235 -24.65 -32.67 -12.86
N GLN A 236 -23.62 -32.80 -13.67
CA GLN A 236 -22.26 -32.90 -13.15
C GLN A 236 -21.82 -31.57 -12.49
N LEU A 237 -21.01 -31.64 -11.44
CA LEU A 237 -20.45 -30.47 -10.81
C LEU A 237 -18.95 -30.39 -11.04
N ALA A 238 -18.50 -29.42 -11.82
CA ALA A 238 -17.10 -29.06 -11.96
C ALA A 238 -16.71 -27.97 -10.95
N TYR A 239 -15.47 -27.99 -10.46
CA TYR A 239 -14.91 -26.97 -9.57
C TYR A 239 -13.38 -27.01 -9.60
N VAL A 240 -12.76 -25.91 -9.16
CA VAL A 240 -11.30 -25.81 -9.06
C VAL A 240 -10.86 -26.02 -7.61
N VAL A 241 -9.85 -26.86 -7.43
CA VAL A 241 -9.20 -27.10 -6.14
C VAL A 241 -7.82 -26.48 -6.20
N ALA A 242 -7.49 -25.63 -5.22
CA ALA A 242 -6.15 -25.09 -5.03
C ALA A 242 -5.60 -25.50 -3.64
N ASP A 243 -4.46 -26.17 -3.64
CA ASP A 243 -3.77 -26.63 -2.45
C ASP A 243 -2.24 -26.52 -2.63
N ALA A 244 -1.46 -27.09 -1.71
CA ALA A 244 0.00 -27.08 -1.78
C ALA A 244 0.57 -27.80 -3.02
N GLY A 245 -0.20 -28.71 -3.65
CA GLY A 245 0.15 -29.39 -4.90
C GLY A 245 -0.14 -28.60 -6.17
N GLY A 246 -0.75 -27.43 -6.03
CA GLY A 246 -1.10 -26.56 -7.13
C GLY A 246 -2.61 -26.38 -7.32
N SER A 247 -3.02 -26.04 -8.55
CA SER A 247 -4.41 -25.79 -8.93
C SER A 247 -4.86 -26.85 -9.94
N ARG A 248 -6.03 -27.48 -9.70
CA ARG A 248 -6.55 -28.52 -10.60
C ARG A 248 -8.08 -28.42 -10.78
N LEU A 249 -8.56 -28.88 -11.92
CA LEU A 249 -10.00 -29.00 -12.19
C LEU A 249 -10.47 -30.38 -11.77
N GLU A 250 -11.54 -30.43 -10.98
CA GLU A 250 -12.26 -31.66 -10.62
C GLU A 250 -13.70 -31.62 -11.18
N ILE A 251 -14.22 -32.79 -11.58
CA ILE A 251 -15.62 -33.02 -11.95
C ILE A 251 -16.12 -34.20 -11.14
N ASP A 252 -17.19 -34.01 -10.38
CA ASP A 252 -17.79 -35.01 -9.49
C ASP A 252 -16.73 -35.70 -8.59
N GLY A 253 -15.77 -34.92 -8.07
CA GLY A 253 -14.70 -35.40 -7.18
C GLY A 253 -13.54 -36.10 -7.87
N LYS A 254 -13.49 -36.10 -9.20
CA LYS A 254 -12.38 -36.69 -9.97
C LYS A 254 -11.57 -35.60 -10.66
N ALA A 255 -10.26 -35.59 -10.44
CA ALA A 255 -9.35 -34.73 -11.14
C ALA A 255 -9.35 -35.04 -12.64
N VAL A 256 -9.57 -33.99 -13.47
CA VAL A 256 -9.61 -34.10 -14.94
C VAL A 256 -8.51 -33.32 -15.62
N SER A 257 -7.89 -32.36 -14.93
CA SER A 257 -6.64 -31.69 -15.37
C SER A 257 -5.45 -32.41 -14.74
N GLY A 258 -4.36 -32.59 -15.46
CA GLY A 258 -3.13 -33.18 -14.93
C GLY A 258 -2.35 -32.18 -14.05
N THR A 259 -1.14 -31.83 -14.48
CA THR A 259 -0.26 -30.83 -13.82
C THR A 259 -0.49 -29.39 -14.33
N GLU A 260 -1.61 -29.15 -14.99
CA GLU A 260 -1.97 -27.85 -15.54
C GLU A 260 -2.18 -26.81 -14.43
N ASN A 261 -1.73 -25.58 -14.62
CA ASN A 261 -2.05 -24.46 -13.75
C ASN A 261 -3.46 -23.94 -14.09
N VAL A 262 -4.49 -24.56 -13.51
CA VAL A 262 -5.89 -24.23 -13.81
C VAL A 262 -6.27 -22.92 -13.11
N PHE A 263 -6.87 -21.99 -13.86
CA PHE A 263 -7.33 -20.72 -13.29
C PHE A 263 -8.65 -20.91 -12.53
N PRO A 264 -8.88 -20.16 -11.42
CA PRO A 264 -10.02 -20.36 -10.54
C PRO A 264 -11.28 -19.69 -11.09
N PHE A 265 -11.66 -20.05 -12.33
CA PHE A 265 -12.86 -19.56 -13.01
C PHE A 265 -13.74 -20.71 -13.46
N ARG A 266 -15.04 -20.44 -13.59
CA ARG A 266 -16.03 -21.43 -13.98
C ARG A 266 -15.68 -22.05 -15.33
N VAL A 267 -15.85 -23.37 -15.44
CA VAL A 267 -15.82 -24.03 -16.75
C VAL A 267 -17.06 -23.64 -17.56
N SER A 268 -16.90 -23.48 -18.85
CA SER A 268 -17.99 -23.19 -19.77
C SER A 268 -18.42 -24.47 -20.48
N TRP A 269 -19.57 -25.01 -20.09
CA TRP A 269 -20.12 -26.24 -20.63
C TRP A 269 -20.79 -26.00 -21.99
N GLN A 270 -20.76 -27.04 -22.85
CA GLN A 270 -21.47 -27.12 -24.10
C GLN A 270 -22.62 -28.13 -24.00
N ALA A 271 -23.67 -27.96 -24.77
CA ALA A 271 -24.86 -28.85 -24.79
C ALA A 271 -24.49 -30.32 -25.03
N GLY A 272 -23.42 -30.60 -25.79
CA GLY A 272 -22.93 -31.97 -26.05
C GLY A 272 -22.01 -32.56 -24.96
N GLY A 273 -21.92 -31.92 -23.75
CA GLY A 273 -21.12 -32.42 -22.62
C GLY A 273 -19.63 -32.10 -22.70
N GLY A 274 -19.15 -31.43 -23.72
CA GLY A 274 -17.83 -30.84 -23.78
C GLY A 274 -17.76 -29.53 -23.01
N TYR A 275 -16.55 -29.08 -22.64
CA TYR A 275 -16.37 -27.85 -21.89
C TYR A 275 -15.07 -27.13 -22.21
N HIS A 276 -15.09 -25.82 -21.97
CA HIS A 276 -13.88 -24.98 -22.05
C HIS A 276 -13.48 -24.52 -20.64
N TYR A 277 -12.17 -24.34 -20.43
CA TYR A 277 -11.57 -23.77 -19.23
C TYR A 277 -10.22 -23.14 -19.58
N VAL A 278 -9.61 -22.42 -18.67
CA VAL A 278 -8.29 -21.82 -18.88
C VAL A 278 -7.27 -22.43 -17.95
N SER A 279 -6.16 -22.85 -18.52
CA SER A 279 -4.99 -23.33 -17.79
C SER A 279 -3.70 -22.96 -18.55
N ASP A 280 -2.62 -22.70 -17.81
CA ASP A 280 -1.32 -22.34 -18.38
C ASP A 280 -1.40 -21.18 -19.40
N GLY A 281 -2.26 -20.19 -19.12
CA GLY A 281 -2.51 -19.05 -20.01
C GLY A 281 -3.31 -19.36 -21.28
N LYS A 282 -3.73 -20.61 -21.50
CA LYS A 282 -4.34 -21.09 -22.75
C LYS A 282 -5.80 -21.49 -22.56
N ILE A 283 -6.59 -21.28 -23.58
CA ILE A 283 -7.97 -21.77 -23.64
C ILE A 283 -7.94 -23.27 -23.96
N ARG A 284 -8.47 -24.08 -23.06
CA ARG A 284 -8.56 -25.53 -23.20
C ARG A 284 -9.99 -25.93 -23.52
N ARG A 285 -10.12 -26.94 -24.37
CA ARG A 285 -11.38 -27.61 -24.69
C ARG A 285 -11.22 -29.10 -24.40
N ARG A 286 -12.15 -29.63 -23.61
CA ARG A 286 -12.27 -31.08 -23.37
C ARG A 286 -13.58 -31.65 -23.89
N SER A 287 -13.51 -32.86 -24.45
CA SER A 287 -14.67 -33.64 -24.85
C SER A 287 -14.33 -35.10 -24.54
N GLY A 288 -14.94 -35.66 -23.49
CA GLY A 288 -14.51 -36.89 -22.89
C GLY A 288 -13.05 -36.82 -22.44
N THR A 289 -12.21 -37.74 -22.90
CA THR A 289 -10.76 -37.76 -22.59
C THR A 289 -9.91 -36.89 -23.51
N ARG A 290 -10.50 -36.36 -24.62
CA ARG A 290 -9.76 -35.57 -25.60
C ARG A 290 -9.55 -34.14 -25.11
N LEU A 291 -8.30 -33.73 -24.98
CA LEU A 291 -7.87 -32.35 -24.72
C LEU A 291 -7.42 -31.66 -26.03
N ALA A 292 -7.87 -30.43 -26.23
CA ALA A 292 -7.40 -29.56 -27.30
C ALA A 292 -7.16 -28.15 -26.77
N THR A 293 -6.23 -27.43 -27.37
CA THR A 293 -6.03 -25.99 -27.15
C THR A 293 -6.75 -25.22 -28.23
N VAL A 294 -7.48 -24.15 -27.87
CA VAL A 294 -8.05 -23.21 -28.85
C VAL A 294 -7.04 -22.07 -29.02
N PRO A 295 -6.32 -21.98 -30.15
CA PRO A 295 -5.34 -20.94 -30.38
C PRO A 295 -6.04 -19.60 -30.61
N PHE A 296 -5.49 -18.51 -30.08
CA PHE A 296 -5.98 -17.15 -30.36
C PHE A 296 -4.82 -16.19 -30.53
N ALA A 297 -5.10 -15.03 -31.14
CA ALA A 297 -4.22 -13.87 -31.16
C ALA A 297 -5.02 -12.62 -30.82
N ALA A 298 -4.67 -11.94 -29.73
CA ALA A 298 -5.26 -10.67 -29.30
C ALA A 298 -4.23 -9.54 -29.46
N ARG A 299 -4.62 -8.45 -30.12
CA ARG A 299 -3.73 -7.30 -30.30
C ARG A 299 -3.92 -6.31 -29.18
N LEU A 300 -2.90 -6.17 -28.33
CA LEU A 300 -2.84 -5.16 -27.28
C LEU A 300 -2.20 -3.87 -27.80
N GLU A 301 -2.76 -2.73 -27.39
CA GLU A 301 -2.25 -1.40 -27.75
C GLU A 301 -2.13 -0.55 -26.51
N VAL A 302 -0.92 -0.06 -26.20
CA VAL A 302 -0.64 0.82 -25.06
C VAL A 302 0.07 2.06 -25.53
N THR A 303 -0.15 3.18 -24.84
CA THR A 303 0.59 4.42 -25.06
C THR A 303 1.42 4.75 -23.83
N ARG A 304 2.72 4.88 -24.00
CA ARG A 304 3.60 5.34 -22.94
C ARG A 304 3.72 6.86 -23.00
N PRO A 305 3.25 7.62 -21.98
CA PRO A 305 3.42 9.06 -21.93
C PRO A 305 4.89 9.46 -21.92
N SER A 306 5.19 10.60 -22.53
CA SER A 306 6.52 11.22 -22.50
C SER A 306 6.44 12.53 -21.72
N TYR A 307 7.33 12.69 -20.74
CA TYR A 307 7.45 13.90 -19.94
C TYR A 307 8.89 14.13 -19.48
N VAL A 308 9.21 15.35 -19.07
CA VAL A 308 10.53 15.69 -18.55
C VAL A 308 10.58 15.37 -17.06
N ARG A 309 11.47 14.46 -16.67
CA ARG A 309 11.67 14.05 -15.28
C ARG A 309 12.36 15.17 -14.50
N ALA A 310 11.77 15.59 -13.40
CA ALA A 310 12.42 16.48 -12.44
C ALA A 310 13.66 15.80 -11.83
N LYS A 311 14.67 16.61 -11.53
CA LYS A 311 15.90 16.14 -10.88
C LYS A 311 16.08 16.87 -9.56
N ARG A 312 16.38 16.13 -8.50
CA ARG A 312 16.72 16.72 -7.20
C ARG A 312 18.13 17.29 -7.23
N ASP A 313 18.28 18.44 -6.62
CA ASP A 313 19.58 19.08 -6.43
C ASP A 313 20.23 18.62 -5.13
N PHE A 314 21.41 18.00 -5.21
CA PHE A 314 22.24 17.54 -4.09
C PHE A 314 23.54 18.33 -3.96
N ASP A 315 23.71 19.39 -4.73
CA ASP A 315 24.96 20.19 -4.77
C ASP A 315 24.84 21.56 -4.11
N SER A 316 23.69 22.22 -4.25
CA SER A 316 23.46 23.57 -3.71
C SER A 316 23.36 23.58 -2.18
N THR A 317 24.11 24.48 -1.55
CA THR A 317 24.01 24.79 -0.12
C THR A 317 23.12 26.00 0.17
N THR A 318 22.35 26.46 -0.81
CA THR A 318 21.36 27.52 -0.60
C THR A 318 20.32 27.08 0.42
N PRO A 319 19.97 27.91 1.43
CA PRO A 319 18.97 27.58 2.40
C PRO A 319 17.61 27.21 1.75
N ARG A 320 17.01 26.15 2.23
CA ARG A 320 15.71 25.63 1.79
C ARG A 320 14.70 25.77 2.91
N ARG A 321 13.48 26.21 2.61
CA ARG A 321 12.39 26.24 3.58
C ARG A 321 12.05 24.80 3.99
N ALA A 322 11.92 24.55 5.30
CA ALA A 322 11.39 23.29 5.81
C ALA A 322 9.91 23.17 5.51
N LEU A 323 9.49 22.07 4.88
CA LEU A 323 8.12 21.74 4.52
C LEU A 323 7.57 20.62 5.42
N GLY A 324 8.46 19.78 5.96
CA GLY A 324 8.18 18.67 6.87
C GLY A 324 7.83 19.17 8.29
N ILE A 325 6.76 19.97 8.41
CA ILE A 325 6.20 20.37 9.71
C ILE A 325 5.20 19.30 10.13
N VAL A 326 5.49 18.58 11.20
CA VAL A 326 4.68 17.43 11.62
C VAL A 326 3.83 17.79 12.83
N LYS A 327 2.52 17.60 12.71
CA LYS A 327 1.51 17.60 13.77
C LYS A 327 1.58 18.84 14.69
N PRO A 328 1.37 20.06 14.16
CA PRO A 328 1.39 21.28 14.98
C PRO A 328 0.26 21.23 16.00
N ALA A 329 0.61 21.31 17.29
CA ALA A 329 -0.28 21.28 18.43
C ALA A 329 -0.42 22.68 19.03
N LEU A 330 -1.65 23.18 19.19
CA LEU A 330 -1.96 24.49 19.77
C LEU A 330 -1.87 24.44 21.29
N SER A 331 -1.22 25.42 21.90
CA SER A 331 -1.22 25.57 23.37
C SER A 331 -2.63 25.86 23.90
N PRO A 332 -2.95 25.46 25.14
CA PRO A 332 -4.29 25.68 25.72
C PRO A 332 -4.74 27.15 25.68
N ASP A 333 -3.82 28.08 25.91
CA ASP A 333 -4.10 29.54 25.87
C ASP A 333 -4.17 30.12 24.44
N GLY A 334 -3.93 29.29 23.40
CA GLY A 334 -3.98 29.73 22.02
C GLY A 334 -2.81 30.62 21.56
N SER A 335 -1.79 30.82 22.38
CA SER A 335 -0.70 31.77 22.13
C SER A 335 0.49 31.17 21.36
N ARG A 336 0.68 29.83 21.42
CA ARG A 336 1.83 29.12 20.86
C ARG A 336 1.41 27.84 20.15
N ILE A 337 2.26 27.37 19.24
CA ILE A 337 2.20 26.02 18.67
C ILE A 337 3.51 25.27 18.97
N ALA A 338 3.40 23.98 19.25
CA ALA A 338 4.53 23.06 19.30
C ALA A 338 4.42 22.10 18.09
N PHE A 339 5.53 21.77 17.43
CA PHE A 339 5.55 20.87 16.29
C PHE A 339 6.91 20.17 16.17
N VAL A 340 6.97 19.12 15.37
CA VAL A 340 8.22 18.45 15.01
C VAL A 340 8.66 18.85 13.60
N ALA A 341 9.95 19.10 13.43
CA ALA A 341 10.59 19.31 12.13
C ALA A 341 12.08 19.02 12.25
N LEU A 342 12.73 18.59 11.17
CA LEU A 342 14.17 18.35 11.12
C LEU A 342 14.70 17.52 12.32
N GLY A 343 13.94 16.53 12.77
CA GLY A 343 14.30 15.64 13.87
C GLY A 343 13.97 16.13 15.26
N ASP A 344 13.65 17.43 15.47
CA ASP A 344 13.52 18.07 16.77
C ASP A 344 12.11 18.62 17.04
N VAL A 345 11.80 18.87 18.32
CA VAL A 345 10.61 19.58 18.77
C VAL A 345 10.87 21.09 18.75
N TYR A 346 9.96 21.83 18.13
CA TYR A 346 9.99 23.27 18.03
C TYR A 346 8.79 23.94 18.71
N LEU A 347 9.02 25.18 19.21
CA LEU A 347 8.02 26.04 19.79
C LEU A 347 7.93 27.36 19.03
N LEU A 348 6.71 27.85 18.73
CA LEU A 348 6.49 29.06 17.97
C LEU A 348 5.26 29.81 18.47
N SER A 349 5.32 31.14 18.52
CA SER A 349 4.14 32.00 18.75
C SER A 349 3.13 31.85 17.60
N THR A 350 1.83 31.88 17.90
CA THR A 350 0.77 31.92 16.87
C THR A 350 0.78 33.19 16.02
N LYS A 351 1.58 34.19 16.38
CA LYS A 351 1.88 35.36 15.52
C LYS A 351 2.90 35.08 14.42
N GLY A 352 3.53 33.90 14.47
CA GLY A 352 4.57 33.46 13.53
C GLY A 352 5.97 33.95 13.87
N GLY A 353 6.92 33.69 12.99
CA GLY A 353 8.33 34.08 13.09
C GLY A 353 9.28 32.87 13.10
N LYS A 354 10.46 33.06 13.69
CA LYS A 354 11.46 32.01 13.83
C LYS A 354 11.13 31.12 15.03
N PRO A 355 10.98 29.77 14.83
CA PRO A 355 10.70 28.88 15.93
C PRO A 355 11.92 28.65 16.82
N GLU A 356 11.67 28.40 18.10
CA GLU A 356 12.66 27.94 19.06
C GLU A 356 12.80 26.42 18.98
N ASN A 357 14.01 25.92 18.77
CA ASN A 357 14.31 24.48 18.83
C ASN A 357 14.50 24.08 20.30
N LEU A 358 13.68 23.15 20.79
CA LEU A 358 13.68 22.73 22.20
C LEU A 358 14.64 21.55 22.47
N THR A 359 14.86 20.65 21.55
CA THR A 359 15.56 19.38 21.83
C THR A 359 17.02 19.36 21.33
N ARG A 360 17.32 19.75 20.11
CA ARG A 360 18.67 19.94 19.55
C ARG A 360 19.64 18.78 19.78
N ASP A 361 19.20 17.58 19.54
CA ASP A 361 20.02 16.37 19.65
C ASP A 361 19.97 15.53 18.37
N SER A 362 20.59 14.34 18.39
CA SER A 362 20.59 13.44 17.24
C SER A 362 19.50 12.37 17.29
N ALA A 363 18.60 12.47 18.26
CA ALA A 363 17.45 11.59 18.38
C ALA A 363 16.37 11.94 17.35
N MET A 364 15.45 11.05 17.17
CA MET A 364 14.23 11.28 16.39
C MET A 364 13.09 11.57 17.35
N ASP A 365 12.60 12.82 17.32
CA ASP A 365 11.42 13.22 18.05
C ASP A 365 10.15 13.11 17.19
N ALA A 366 9.00 12.85 17.84
CA ALA A 366 7.71 12.73 17.18
C ALA A 366 6.54 13.09 18.13
N ASP A 367 5.36 13.36 17.56
CA ASP A 367 4.05 13.37 18.21
C ASP A 367 3.93 14.25 19.48
N VAL A 368 4.32 15.52 19.40
CA VAL A 368 4.23 16.46 20.52
C VAL A 368 2.80 16.82 20.89
N ALA A 369 2.50 16.90 22.20
CA ALA A 369 1.22 17.38 22.74
C ALA A 369 1.37 18.17 24.05
N TRP A 370 0.52 19.17 24.24
CA TRP A 370 0.52 20.06 25.41
C TRP A 370 -0.18 19.45 26.63
N SER A 371 0.37 19.69 27.82
CA SER A 371 -0.39 19.50 29.06
C SER A 371 -1.54 20.51 29.18
N PRO A 372 -2.65 20.20 29.88
CA PRO A 372 -3.82 21.08 29.96
C PRO A 372 -3.52 22.44 30.57
N ASP A 373 -2.53 22.55 31.46
CA ASP A 373 -2.07 23.80 32.10
C ASP A 373 -1.10 24.60 31.21
N GLY A 374 -0.67 24.04 30.08
CA GLY A 374 0.30 24.67 29.16
C GLY A 374 1.73 24.75 29.71
N GLY A 375 2.03 24.09 30.84
CA GLY A 375 3.35 24.10 31.47
C GLY A 375 4.32 23.06 30.92
N SER A 376 3.81 22.00 30.30
CA SER A 376 4.63 20.88 29.81
C SER A 376 4.24 20.41 28.41
N LEU A 377 5.19 19.72 27.77
CA LEU A 377 4.97 18.97 26.51
C LEU A 377 5.24 17.49 26.74
N VAL A 378 4.40 16.61 26.23
CA VAL A 378 4.73 15.19 26.05
C VAL A 378 5.10 14.98 24.56
N TYR A 379 6.12 14.18 24.32
CA TYR A 379 6.55 13.80 22.97
C TYR A 379 7.20 12.41 22.97
N THR A 380 7.27 11.79 21.82
CA THR A 380 7.98 10.54 21.60
C THR A 380 9.42 10.84 21.17
N SER A 381 10.41 10.16 21.76
CA SER A 381 11.83 10.32 21.41
C SER A 381 12.62 9.04 21.65
N ASP A 382 13.61 8.75 20.81
CA ASP A 382 14.57 7.66 21.01
C ASP A 382 15.87 8.10 21.72
N LYS A 383 15.91 9.30 22.31
CA LYS A 383 17.08 9.89 22.99
C LYS A 383 17.58 9.12 24.23
N GLY A 384 16.78 8.25 24.79
CA GLY A 384 17.17 7.38 25.90
C GLY A 384 18.04 6.19 25.49
N GLY A 385 18.33 6.05 24.21
CA GLY A 385 18.99 4.89 23.62
C GLY A 385 17.99 3.82 23.17
N GLY A 386 18.18 3.27 21.99
CA GLY A 386 17.37 2.19 21.47
C GLY A 386 16.13 2.67 20.72
N LEU A 387 14.96 2.53 21.31
CA LEU A 387 13.67 2.69 20.65
C LEU A 387 12.87 3.88 21.18
N PRO A 388 11.93 4.44 20.38
CA PRO A 388 11.09 5.56 20.79
C PRO A 388 10.33 5.30 22.10
N GLN A 389 10.38 6.25 23.02
CA GLN A 389 9.67 6.25 24.32
C GLN A 389 8.99 7.60 24.56
N LEU A 390 8.02 7.69 25.49
CA LEU A 390 7.41 8.96 25.87
C LEU A 390 8.33 9.73 26.83
N TRP A 391 8.44 11.02 26.58
CA TRP A 391 9.17 11.99 27.38
C TRP A 391 8.27 13.17 27.73
N ILE A 392 8.45 13.75 28.91
CA ILE A 392 7.79 14.98 29.32
C ILE A 392 8.87 16.05 29.50
N ARG A 393 8.68 17.19 28.82
CA ARG A 393 9.47 18.40 28.97
C ARG A 393 8.74 19.43 29.79
N ASP A 394 9.32 19.86 30.88
CA ASP A 394 8.89 21.03 31.64
C ASP A 394 9.39 22.30 30.95
N LEU A 395 8.48 23.18 30.54
CA LEU A 395 8.84 24.38 29.76
C LEU A 395 9.46 25.50 30.58
N ALA A 396 9.20 25.52 31.89
CA ALA A 396 9.77 26.54 32.77
C ALA A 396 11.25 26.27 33.09
N THR A 397 11.58 24.99 33.29
CA THR A 397 12.95 24.57 33.64
C THR A 397 13.76 24.05 32.46
N GLY A 398 13.11 23.72 31.34
CA GLY A 398 13.73 23.08 30.18
C GLY A 398 14.16 21.62 30.40
N LYS A 399 13.75 21.01 31.53
CA LYS A 399 14.15 19.64 31.87
C LYS A 399 13.23 18.60 31.22
N ASP A 400 13.85 17.52 30.74
CA ASP A 400 13.15 16.34 30.22
C ASP A 400 13.13 15.21 31.25
N ARG A 401 11.99 14.51 31.33
CA ARG A 401 11.82 13.30 32.11
C ARG A 401 11.28 12.18 31.22
N GLN A 402 11.95 11.04 31.18
CA GLN A 402 11.42 9.86 30.52
C GLN A 402 10.20 9.34 31.26
N LEU A 403 9.09 9.10 30.55
CA LEU A 403 7.83 8.62 31.15
C LEU A 403 7.68 7.11 30.98
N THR A 404 8.07 6.55 29.84
CA THR A 404 7.98 5.12 29.54
C THR A 404 9.38 4.51 29.33
N SER A 405 9.52 3.22 29.70
CA SER A 405 10.67 2.38 29.39
C SER A 405 10.14 0.96 29.14
N ILE A 406 9.59 0.74 27.96
CA ILE A 406 8.87 -0.47 27.56
C ILE A 406 9.43 -1.02 26.26
N ASP A 407 9.20 -2.31 26.00
CA ASP A 407 9.71 -3.02 24.81
C ASP A 407 8.92 -2.72 23.52
N THR A 408 7.82 -1.97 23.67
CA THR A 408 6.95 -1.51 22.59
C THR A 408 7.15 -0.01 22.34
N GLN A 409 6.52 0.55 21.28
CA GLN A 409 6.75 1.93 20.86
C GLN A 409 5.51 2.79 21.07
N PRO A 410 5.49 3.62 22.15
CA PRO A 410 4.39 4.55 22.42
C PRO A 410 4.45 5.76 21.47
N LEU A 411 3.35 6.01 20.75
CA LEU A 411 3.18 7.09 19.78
C LEU A 411 1.85 7.83 20.01
N GLY A 412 1.75 9.05 19.49
CA GLY A 412 0.49 9.79 19.43
C GLY A 412 -0.11 10.14 20.79
N ALA A 413 0.72 10.55 21.74
CA ALA A 413 0.31 10.85 23.11
C ALA A 413 -0.71 11.99 23.21
N ALA A 414 -1.69 11.86 24.13
CA ALA A 414 -2.69 12.88 24.44
C ALA A 414 -2.95 12.94 25.96
N TRP A 415 -2.87 14.13 26.55
CA TRP A 415 -3.13 14.36 27.96
C TRP A 415 -4.61 14.26 28.31
N SER A 416 -4.94 13.68 29.47
CA SER A 416 -6.27 13.78 30.05
C SER A 416 -6.59 15.23 30.49
N PRO A 417 -7.88 15.63 30.54
CA PRO A 417 -8.26 17.01 30.89
C PRO A 417 -7.75 17.50 32.26
N ASP A 418 -7.58 16.58 33.21
CA ASP A 418 -7.05 16.86 34.55
C ASP A 418 -5.52 16.81 34.64
N GLY A 419 -4.82 16.47 33.55
CA GLY A 419 -3.36 16.37 33.51
C GLY A 419 -2.77 15.17 34.24
N SER A 420 -3.57 14.27 34.79
CA SER A 420 -3.08 13.15 35.59
C SER A 420 -2.67 11.95 34.77
N ARG A 421 -3.18 11.81 33.53
CA ARG A 421 -2.97 10.64 32.67
C ARG A 421 -2.64 11.06 31.24
N ILE A 422 -2.00 10.14 30.52
CA ILE A 422 -1.73 10.27 29.07
C ILE A 422 -2.22 9.01 28.37
N ALA A 423 -3.08 9.18 27.34
CA ALA A 423 -3.44 8.12 26.42
C ALA A 423 -2.43 8.09 25.26
N TYR A 424 -2.10 6.91 24.76
CA TYR A 424 -1.18 6.74 23.64
C TYR A 424 -1.48 5.46 22.85
N ILE A 425 -0.94 5.38 21.64
CA ILE A 425 -0.95 4.20 20.79
C ILE A 425 0.34 3.42 21.07
N ASP A 426 0.23 2.15 21.47
CA ASP A 426 1.34 1.29 21.82
C ASP A 426 1.59 0.29 20.69
N VAL A 427 2.56 0.59 19.80
CA VAL A 427 2.89 -0.25 18.63
C VAL A 427 3.66 -1.47 19.08
N ASP A 428 3.10 -2.65 18.79
CA ASP A 428 3.63 -3.96 19.20
C ASP A 428 3.73 -4.98 18.05
N GLY A 429 3.66 -4.50 16.80
CA GLY A 429 3.72 -5.33 15.62
C GLY A 429 3.96 -4.59 14.32
N MET A 430 4.28 -5.36 13.27
CA MET A 430 4.49 -4.82 11.92
C MET A 430 3.26 -4.07 11.41
N TRP A 431 3.50 -3.06 10.57
CA TRP A 431 2.46 -2.28 9.90
C TRP A 431 1.55 -1.49 10.86
N GLY A 432 2.08 -1.11 12.02
CA GLY A 432 1.34 -0.31 13.00
C GLY A 432 0.22 -1.08 13.70
N VAL A 433 0.35 -2.39 13.83
CA VAL A 433 -0.49 -3.16 14.77
C VAL A 433 -0.19 -2.64 16.17
N ALA A 434 -1.23 -2.25 16.92
CA ALA A 434 -1.05 -1.52 18.15
C ALA A 434 -2.20 -1.71 19.14
N GLY A 435 -1.92 -1.42 20.41
CA GLY A 435 -2.91 -1.22 21.44
C GLY A 435 -3.20 0.26 21.72
N VAL A 436 -4.25 0.53 22.46
CA VAL A 436 -4.51 1.82 23.11
C VAL A 436 -4.23 1.67 24.60
N CYS A 437 -3.34 2.50 25.12
CA CYS A 437 -2.91 2.48 26.52
C CYS A 437 -3.12 3.83 27.18
N VAL A 438 -3.27 3.81 28.49
CA VAL A 438 -3.27 5.00 29.36
C VAL A 438 -2.19 4.81 30.41
N ILE A 439 -1.35 5.83 30.61
CA ILE A 439 -0.34 5.87 31.67
C ILE A 439 -0.68 6.95 32.68
N ASP A 440 -0.58 6.64 33.96
CA ASP A 440 -0.63 7.59 35.05
C ASP A 440 0.71 8.34 35.15
N VAL A 441 0.66 9.68 35.08
CA VAL A 441 1.87 10.54 34.96
C VAL A 441 2.73 10.53 36.22
N ALA A 442 2.08 10.38 37.39
CA ALA A 442 2.77 10.42 38.69
C ALA A 442 3.40 9.07 39.04
N THR A 443 2.69 7.98 38.76
CA THR A 443 3.13 6.63 39.18
C THR A 443 3.82 5.83 38.06
N GLY A 444 3.60 6.21 36.79
CA GLY A 444 4.06 5.44 35.64
C GLY A 444 3.26 4.17 35.38
N THR A 445 2.12 3.98 36.07
CA THR A 445 1.29 2.78 35.90
C THR A 445 0.57 2.80 34.55
N VAL A 446 0.76 1.76 33.75
CA VAL A 446 0.14 1.59 32.44
C VAL A 446 -1.10 0.71 32.52
N THR A 447 -2.20 1.15 31.94
CA THR A 447 -3.43 0.38 31.71
C THR A 447 -3.65 0.24 30.22
N ARG A 448 -3.67 -1.00 29.71
CA ARG A 448 -4.03 -1.28 28.31
C ARG A 448 -5.55 -1.33 28.18
N LEU A 449 -6.11 -0.36 27.46
CA LEU A 449 -7.56 -0.23 27.24
C LEU A 449 -8.05 -1.17 26.15
N GLN A 450 -7.27 -1.28 25.07
CA GLN A 450 -7.60 -2.10 23.90
C GLN A 450 -6.32 -2.60 23.23
N GLY A 451 -6.34 -3.80 22.69
CA GLY A 451 -5.18 -4.39 22.02
C GLY A 451 -5.51 -4.94 20.63
N SER A 452 -4.45 -5.24 19.87
CA SER A 452 -4.52 -5.88 18.55
C SER A 452 -5.38 -5.13 17.53
N LEU A 453 -5.32 -3.80 17.55
CA LEU A 453 -5.97 -2.93 16.58
C LEU A 453 -5.09 -2.78 15.34
N GLY A 454 -5.73 -2.72 14.17
CA GLY A 454 -5.05 -2.45 12.90
C GLY A 454 -4.91 -0.94 12.67
N GLN A 455 -3.73 -0.40 12.93
CA GLN A 455 -3.34 0.97 12.58
C GLN A 455 -4.28 2.08 13.13
N PRO A 456 -4.51 2.16 14.46
CA PRO A 456 -5.35 3.19 15.04
C PRO A 456 -4.77 4.59 14.83
N GLY A 457 -5.63 5.59 14.70
CA GLY A 457 -5.28 7.01 14.77
C GLY A 457 -4.94 7.48 16.17
N SER A 458 -4.45 8.72 16.33
CA SER A 458 -4.13 9.29 17.64
C SER A 458 -5.36 9.39 18.54
N PRO A 459 -5.19 9.16 19.85
CA PRO A 459 -6.27 9.28 20.81
C PRO A 459 -6.63 10.74 21.13
N THR A 460 -7.89 10.94 21.52
CA THR A 460 -8.39 12.18 22.12
C THR A 460 -9.27 11.84 23.32
N TRP A 461 -9.31 12.72 24.34
CA TRP A 461 -10.10 12.52 25.56
C TRP A 461 -11.44 13.23 25.52
N SER A 462 -12.48 12.63 26.12
CA SER A 462 -13.69 13.36 26.50
C SER A 462 -13.38 14.37 27.59
N ALA A 463 -14.10 15.50 27.62
CA ALA A 463 -13.90 16.56 28.61
C ALA A 463 -14.02 16.10 30.08
N ASP A 464 -14.82 15.07 30.35
CA ASP A 464 -14.99 14.49 31.69
C ASP A 464 -13.96 13.38 32.00
N GLY A 465 -12.99 13.11 31.11
CA GLY A 465 -11.94 12.11 31.30
C GLY A 465 -12.41 10.66 31.36
N ARG A 466 -13.68 10.37 31.01
CA ARG A 466 -14.24 9.00 31.08
C ARG A 466 -13.99 8.17 29.82
N TYR A 467 -13.74 8.81 28.68
CA TYR A 467 -13.57 8.12 27.39
C TYR A 467 -12.32 8.58 26.66
N VAL A 468 -11.75 7.67 25.91
CA VAL A 468 -10.73 7.91 24.89
C VAL A 468 -11.32 7.55 23.54
N ALA A 469 -11.25 8.45 22.55
CA ALA A 469 -11.69 8.18 21.18
C ALA A 469 -10.51 8.12 20.23
N ILE A 470 -10.59 7.21 19.26
CA ILE A 470 -9.58 7.02 18.20
C ILE A 470 -10.26 6.88 16.83
N GLY A 471 -9.54 7.20 15.78
CA GLY A 471 -9.92 6.81 14.42
C GLY A 471 -9.50 5.36 14.12
N LEU A 472 -10.41 4.55 13.60
CA LEU A 472 -10.13 3.16 13.28
C LEU A 472 -10.97 2.70 12.07
N SER A 473 -10.47 1.71 11.31
CA SER A 473 -11.21 1.15 10.18
C SER A 473 -12.45 0.39 10.63
N TYR A 474 -13.62 0.88 10.21
CA TYR A 474 -14.91 0.19 10.31
C TYR A 474 -15.14 -0.61 9.01
N LYS A 475 -15.03 -1.93 9.10
CA LYS A 475 -15.02 -2.81 7.93
C LYS A 475 -16.41 -3.01 7.34
N PHE A 476 -16.51 -2.98 6.02
CA PHE A 476 -17.73 -3.35 5.28
C PHE A 476 -17.80 -4.85 5.02
N SER A 477 -16.66 -5.50 4.78
CA SER A 477 -16.61 -6.95 4.57
C SER A 477 -15.34 -7.54 5.17
N ALA A 478 -15.31 -8.85 5.33
CA ALA A 478 -14.10 -9.59 5.67
C ALA A 478 -13.12 -9.66 4.49
N SER A 479 -13.64 -9.47 3.27
CA SER A 479 -12.88 -9.47 2.04
C SER A 479 -12.10 -8.16 1.88
N PHE A 480 -10.89 -8.28 1.37
CA PHE A 480 -10.11 -7.16 0.86
C PHE A 480 -9.75 -6.05 1.85
N ARG A 481 -9.97 -6.22 3.16
CA ARG A 481 -9.60 -5.26 4.21
C ARG A 481 -10.21 -3.86 4.00
N GLU A 482 -11.41 -3.78 3.47
CA GLU A 482 -12.05 -2.54 3.09
C GLU A 482 -13.04 -2.03 4.13
N GLY A 483 -13.16 -0.73 4.21
CA GLY A 483 -14.07 -0.03 5.09
C GLY A 483 -13.89 1.47 5.02
N THR A 484 -14.57 2.17 5.91
CA THR A 484 -14.31 3.58 6.19
C THR A 484 -13.67 3.72 7.56
N ASN A 485 -12.80 4.70 7.74
CA ASN A 485 -12.32 5.04 9.07
C ASN A 485 -13.41 5.79 9.81
N GLN A 486 -13.79 5.28 10.99
CA GLN A 486 -14.81 5.84 11.88
C GLN A 486 -14.23 6.05 13.28
N ILE A 487 -15.04 6.45 14.24
CA ILE A 487 -14.59 6.76 15.59
C ILE A 487 -14.93 5.61 16.54
N LEU A 488 -13.90 4.98 17.10
CA LEU A 488 -14.06 4.03 18.19
C LEU A 488 -13.87 4.75 19.52
N VAL A 489 -14.85 4.65 20.41
CA VAL A 489 -14.85 5.24 21.75
C VAL A 489 -14.63 4.13 22.77
N ILE A 490 -13.64 4.31 23.65
CA ILE A 490 -13.17 3.32 24.61
C ILE A 490 -13.31 3.90 26.01
N PRO A 491 -13.94 3.18 26.99
CA PRO A 491 -13.94 3.60 28.39
C PRO A 491 -12.51 3.71 28.95
N ALA A 492 -12.16 4.86 29.52
CA ALA A 492 -10.79 5.18 29.94
C ALA A 492 -10.34 4.47 31.24
N ASP A 493 -11.24 3.79 31.93
CA ASP A 493 -10.95 2.94 33.07
C ASP A 493 -10.70 1.48 32.72
N GLY A 494 -10.77 1.13 31.43
CA GLY A 494 -10.62 -0.23 30.90
C GLY A 494 -11.78 -1.17 31.27
N LYS A 495 -12.89 -0.63 31.80
CA LYS A 495 -14.06 -1.40 32.19
C LYS A 495 -15.25 -1.05 31.30
N GLY A 496 -15.67 -1.96 30.51
CA GLY A 496 -16.78 -1.80 29.58
C GLY A 496 -16.34 -2.02 28.11
N GLU A 497 -17.34 -2.23 27.26
CA GLU A 497 -17.08 -2.52 25.84
C GLU A 497 -16.89 -1.21 25.07
N PRO A 498 -15.91 -1.15 24.17
CA PRO A 498 -15.78 -0.08 23.20
C PRO A 498 -17.01 -0.02 22.27
N PHE A 499 -17.35 1.19 21.81
CA PHE A 499 -18.48 1.40 20.91
C PHE A 499 -18.16 2.39 19.79
N TRP A 500 -18.87 2.26 18.67
CA TRP A 500 -18.63 3.07 17.49
C TRP A 500 -19.49 4.33 17.48
N GLN A 501 -18.89 5.45 17.04
CA GLN A 501 -19.58 6.65 16.60
C GLN A 501 -19.33 6.82 15.10
N ILE A 502 -20.41 6.91 14.33
CA ILE A 502 -20.41 6.94 12.87
C ILE A 502 -21.13 8.20 12.40
N PRO A 503 -20.48 9.38 12.39
CA PRO A 503 -21.11 10.63 11.95
C PRO A 503 -21.51 10.64 10.48
N ASP A 504 -20.73 9.96 9.63
CA ASP A 504 -20.99 9.72 8.22
C ASP A 504 -20.43 8.34 7.80
N ALA A 505 -21.31 7.39 7.52
CA ALA A 505 -20.94 6.03 7.19
C ALA A 505 -20.22 5.87 5.83
N ASN A 506 -20.44 6.82 4.91
CA ASN A 506 -19.94 6.74 3.54
C ASN A 506 -18.57 7.38 3.34
N VAL A 507 -18.09 8.13 4.32
CA VAL A 507 -16.86 8.90 4.22
C VAL A 507 -15.92 8.55 5.38
N SER A 508 -14.66 8.35 5.08
CA SER A 508 -13.60 8.11 6.08
C SER A 508 -13.16 9.40 6.76
N ILE A 509 -13.00 9.37 8.08
CA ILE A 509 -12.14 10.35 8.75
C ILE A 509 -10.69 10.07 8.40
N ASP A 510 -9.88 11.10 8.35
CA ASP A 510 -8.44 10.94 8.17
C ASP A 510 -7.76 10.49 9.47
N THR A 511 -6.95 9.43 9.35
CA THR A 511 -6.15 8.89 10.47
C THR A 511 -4.64 8.95 10.18
N ARG A 512 -4.22 9.68 9.13
CA ARG A 512 -2.84 9.71 8.64
C ARG A 512 -1.92 10.52 9.56
N GLY A 513 -0.67 10.08 9.69
CA GLY A 513 0.36 10.76 10.49
C GLY A 513 -0.02 10.97 11.95
N GLY A 514 -0.94 10.16 12.49
CA GLY A 514 -1.49 10.38 13.81
C GLY A 514 -2.70 11.32 13.80
N GLY A 515 -3.36 11.53 12.65
CA GLY A 515 -4.69 12.14 12.55
C GLY A 515 -5.75 11.31 13.28
N GLY A 516 -6.95 11.88 13.42
CA GLY A 516 -8.07 11.23 14.11
C GLY A 516 -9.10 12.27 14.56
N PRO A 517 -10.08 11.85 15.36
CA PRO A 517 -11.01 12.78 15.96
C PRO A 517 -10.31 13.65 17.01
N ALA A 518 -10.72 14.90 17.12
CA ALA A 518 -10.28 15.82 18.16
C ALA A 518 -11.50 16.35 18.93
N TRP A 519 -11.65 15.92 20.18
CA TRP A 519 -12.72 16.41 21.06
C TRP A 519 -12.42 17.83 21.50
N SER A 520 -13.45 18.71 21.51
CA SER A 520 -13.28 20.05 22.07
C SER A 520 -13.09 19.97 23.59
N PRO A 521 -12.29 20.86 24.22
CA PRO A 521 -12.05 20.85 25.65
C PRO A 521 -13.31 20.94 26.52
N ASP A 522 -14.39 21.60 26.04
CA ASP A 522 -15.69 21.67 26.72
C ASP A 522 -16.56 20.41 26.52
N GLY A 523 -16.12 19.49 25.68
CA GLY A 523 -16.84 18.25 25.38
C GLY A 523 -18.05 18.38 24.43
N SER A 524 -18.38 19.60 24.00
CA SER A 524 -19.59 19.87 23.22
C SER A 524 -19.46 19.61 21.70
N LYS A 525 -18.23 19.50 21.20
CA LYS A 525 -17.95 19.38 19.75
C LYS A 525 -16.87 18.33 19.49
N MET A 526 -16.85 17.83 18.28
CA MET A 526 -15.77 17.03 17.74
C MET A 526 -15.33 17.59 16.39
N ALA A 527 -14.03 17.63 16.17
CA ALA A 527 -13.43 17.98 14.91
C ALA A 527 -12.73 16.77 14.28
N ALA A 528 -12.77 16.63 12.97
CA ALA A 528 -11.96 15.69 12.20
C ALA A 528 -11.79 16.18 10.77
N ILE A 529 -10.88 15.52 10.06
CA ILE A 529 -10.71 15.75 8.63
C ILE A 529 -11.57 14.74 7.86
N TYR A 530 -12.50 15.24 7.08
CA TYR A 530 -13.32 14.50 6.13
C TYR A 530 -13.12 15.08 4.74
N ASP A 531 -13.01 14.25 3.71
CA ASP A 531 -12.83 14.72 2.32
C ASP A 531 -11.62 15.67 2.14
N GLY A 532 -10.62 15.53 3.02
CA GLY A 532 -9.45 16.42 3.03
C GLY A 532 -9.72 17.83 3.58
N VAL A 533 -10.89 18.09 4.21
CA VAL A 533 -11.23 19.38 4.81
C VAL A 533 -11.59 19.23 6.30
N LEU A 534 -11.36 20.29 7.07
CA LEU A 534 -11.74 20.33 8.48
C LEU A 534 -13.26 20.40 8.61
N LYS A 535 -13.84 19.40 9.29
CA LYS A 535 -15.25 19.41 9.68
C LYS A 535 -15.39 19.37 11.20
N VAL A 536 -16.44 20.05 11.70
CA VAL A 536 -16.81 20.09 13.12
C VAL A 536 -18.29 19.80 13.26
N TRP A 537 -18.67 19.06 14.29
CA TRP A 537 -20.09 18.77 14.61
C TRP A 537 -20.32 18.74 16.13
N PRO A 538 -21.56 19.03 16.56
CA PRO A 538 -21.92 18.94 17.98
C PRO A 538 -22.02 17.47 18.41
N VAL A 539 -21.57 17.18 19.63
CA VAL A 539 -21.62 15.83 20.21
C VAL A 539 -22.20 15.86 21.64
N GLY A 540 -22.84 14.74 21.98
CA GLY A 540 -23.32 14.45 23.33
C GLY A 540 -22.41 13.49 24.09
N THR A 541 -22.93 12.85 25.09
CA THR A 541 -22.22 11.89 25.96
C THR A 541 -21.60 10.78 25.11
N GLY A 542 -20.34 10.45 25.38
CA GLY A 542 -19.59 9.44 24.62
C GLY A 542 -19.37 9.80 23.14
N GLY A 543 -19.45 11.07 22.77
CA GLY A 543 -19.21 11.54 21.41
C GLY A 543 -20.36 11.27 20.44
N ALA A 544 -21.56 10.95 20.93
CA ALA A 544 -22.73 10.70 20.08
C ALA A 544 -23.03 11.95 19.23
N PRO A 545 -23.08 11.82 17.89
CA PRO A 545 -23.36 12.96 17.02
C PRO A 545 -24.77 13.54 17.29
N LEU A 546 -24.84 14.85 17.53
CA LEU A 546 -26.09 15.62 17.67
C LEU A 546 -26.47 16.38 16.41
N GLY A 547 -25.66 16.27 15.37
CA GLY A 547 -25.85 16.85 14.04
C GLY A 547 -24.76 16.40 13.08
N PRO A 548 -24.93 16.66 11.78
CA PRO A 548 -23.98 16.24 10.77
C PRO A 548 -22.67 17.06 10.83
N PRO A 549 -21.51 16.46 10.40
CA PRO A 549 -20.26 17.19 10.24
C PRO A 549 -20.37 18.36 9.25
N ARG A 550 -20.06 19.57 9.71
CA ARG A 550 -20.06 20.79 8.90
C ARG A 550 -18.64 21.19 8.52
N ALA A 551 -18.39 21.50 7.25
CA ALA A 551 -17.11 21.96 6.74
C ALA A 551 -16.81 23.41 7.18
N TYR A 552 -15.58 23.63 7.64
CA TYR A 552 -15.04 24.95 8.02
C TYR A 552 -13.89 25.42 7.14
N THR A 553 -13.31 24.51 6.33
CA THR A 553 -12.29 24.84 5.33
C THR A 553 -12.70 24.30 3.97
N SER A 554 -12.08 24.81 2.90
CA SER A 554 -12.24 24.31 1.52
C SER A 554 -10.93 23.78 0.94
N GLU A 555 -9.82 24.06 1.61
CA GLU A 555 -8.47 23.62 1.24
C GLU A 555 -8.11 22.32 1.98
N ILE A 556 -7.07 21.63 1.48
CA ILE A 556 -6.55 20.43 2.15
C ILE A 556 -6.17 20.76 3.60
N SER A 557 -6.67 19.99 4.53
CA SER A 557 -6.52 20.22 5.98
C SER A 557 -6.07 18.95 6.70
N TYR A 558 -5.24 19.12 7.75
CA TYR A 558 -4.72 18.02 8.58
C TYR A 558 -4.55 18.47 10.03
N PHE A 559 -4.52 17.52 10.97
CA PHE A 559 -4.16 17.69 12.38
C PHE A 559 -4.91 18.82 13.09
N PRO A 560 -6.25 18.72 13.24
CA PRO A 560 -7.00 19.70 14.02
C PRO A 560 -6.56 19.67 15.47
N SER A 561 -6.21 20.85 16.03
CA SER A 561 -5.82 21.02 17.44
C SER A 561 -6.56 22.20 18.05
N TRP A 562 -7.32 21.94 19.11
CA TRP A 562 -8.14 22.93 19.80
C TRP A 562 -7.33 23.79 20.79
N ALA A 563 -7.67 25.06 20.92
CA ALA A 563 -7.38 25.86 22.13
C ALA A 563 -8.40 25.52 23.22
N ALA A 564 -8.12 25.88 24.48
CA ALA A 564 -9.02 25.64 25.61
C ALA A 564 -10.36 26.40 25.51
N ASP A 565 -10.46 27.40 24.63
CA ASP A 565 -11.67 28.17 24.37
C ASP A 565 -12.76 27.37 23.62
N SER A 566 -12.46 26.14 23.15
CA SER A 566 -13.36 25.30 22.36
C SER A 566 -13.94 25.98 21.10
N ARG A 567 -13.22 26.97 20.59
CA ARG A 567 -13.57 27.84 19.48
C ARG A 567 -12.45 27.97 18.46
N THR A 568 -11.22 28.08 18.91
CA THR A 568 -10.05 28.23 18.06
C THR A 568 -9.45 26.84 17.73
N ILE A 569 -9.27 26.55 16.43
CA ILE A 569 -8.61 25.34 15.97
C ILE A 569 -7.40 25.73 15.11
N THR A 570 -6.23 25.13 15.34
CA THR A 570 -5.15 25.12 14.36
C THR A 570 -5.28 23.89 13.48
N TYR A 571 -4.86 24.02 12.23
CA TYR A 571 -4.78 22.93 11.27
C TYR A 571 -3.63 23.16 10.29
N GLN A 572 -3.16 22.09 9.67
CA GLN A 572 -2.15 22.16 8.63
C GLN A 572 -2.82 22.17 7.25
N ALA A 573 -2.49 23.20 6.45
CA ALA A 573 -3.00 23.40 5.10
C ALA A 573 -1.84 23.25 4.11
N ALA A 574 -1.63 22.03 3.59
CA ALA A 574 -0.47 21.67 2.77
C ALA A 574 0.87 22.17 3.40
N ASP A 575 1.55 23.15 2.79
CA ASP A 575 2.83 23.69 3.25
C ASP A 575 2.72 24.82 4.30
N LYS A 576 1.50 25.03 4.87
CA LYS A 576 1.21 26.12 5.83
C LYS A 576 0.53 25.60 7.08
N VAL A 577 0.72 26.29 8.19
CA VAL A 577 -0.07 26.13 9.41
C VAL A 577 -1.02 27.30 9.53
N LYS A 578 -2.28 27.04 9.81
CA LYS A 578 -3.33 28.05 9.95
C LYS A 578 -4.16 27.83 11.21
N SER A 579 -4.81 28.88 11.68
CA SER A 579 -5.83 28.83 12.71
C SER A 579 -7.17 29.33 12.18
N ILE A 580 -8.24 28.74 12.69
CA ILE A 580 -9.62 29.18 12.40
C ILE A 580 -10.38 29.39 13.71
N ASP A 581 -11.14 30.45 13.76
CA ASP A 581 -12.19 30.70 14.73
C ASP A 581 -13.50 30.16 14.16
N ILE A 582 -14.05 29.10 14.74
CA ILE A 582 -15.21 28.40 14.19
C ILE A 582 -16.53 29.18 14.36
N GLU A 583 -16.61 30.18 15.20
CA GLU A 583 -17.79 31.02 15.38
C GLU A 583 -17.85 32.12 14.31
N THR A 584 -16.72 32.76 14.01
CA THR A 584 -16.63 33.85 13.05
C THR A 584 -16.24 33.37 11.65
N GLY A 585 -15.68 32.17 11.52
CA GLY A 585 -15.10 31.67 10.30
C GLY A 585 -13.79 32.33 9.88
N LYS A 586 -13.20 33.16 10.76
CA LYS A 586 -11.95 33.88 10.46
C LYS A 586 -10.76 32.90 10.44
N ILE A 587 -10.07 32.83 9.31
CA ILE A 587 -8.83 32.06 9.14
C ILE A 587 -7.64 33.01 9.19
N SER A 588 -6.58 32.59 9.88
CA SER A 588 -5.29 33.28 9.98
C SER A 588 -4.14 32.32 9.73
N GLU A 589 -3.13 32.74 8.97
CA GLU A 589 -1.88 31.97 8.77
C GLU A 589 -0.94 32.20 9.95
N ILE A 590 -0.20 31.14 10.34
CA ILE A 590 0.90 31.19 11.32
C ILE A 590 2.20 31.00 10.52
N PRO A 591 2.89 32.07 10.14
CA PRO A 591 4.10 31.97 9.33
C PRO A 591 5.24 31.30 10.11
N ILE A 592 5.88 30.28 9.52
CA ILE A 592 7.00 29.54 10.11
C ILE A 592 8.26 29.87 9.32
N ASP A 593 9.20 30.58 9.95
CA ASP A 593 10.52 30.89 9.38
C ASP A 593 11.54 29.84 9.83
N LEU A 594 11.46 28.65 9.21
CA LEU A 594 12.37 27.53 9.44
C LEU A 594 12.97 27.10 8.10
N SER A 595 14.30 27.02 8.06
CA SER A 595 15.03 26.58 6.88
C SER A 595 16.21 25.69 7.28
N TYR A 596 16.68 24.89 6.32
CA TYR A 596 17.86 24.04 6.43
C TYR A 596 18.76 24.19 5.19
N THR A 597 20.00 23.74 5.29
CA THR A 597 20.93 23.60 4.17
C THR A 597 21.31 22.15 3.98
N LEU A 598 21.63 21.74 2.77
CA LEU A 598 22.16 20.41 2.51
C LEU A 598 23.49 20.20 3.27
N ALA A 599 23.56 19.12 4.03
CA ALA A 599 24.82 18.70 4.66
C ALA A 599 25.74 18.11 3.59
N LYS A 600 26.85 18.78 3.36
CA LYS A 600 27.92 18.30 2.47
C LYS A 600 29.21 18.16 3.25
N PRO A 601 29.89 17.00 3.16
CA PRO A 601 31.23 16.86 3.70
C PRO A 601 32.19 17.90 3.07
N ALA A 602 33.13 18.38 3.84
CA ALA A 602 34.18 19.25 3.35
C ALA A 602 35.50 18.47 3.14
N GLY A 603 36.29 18.93 2.19
CA GLY A 603 37.59 18.35 1.93
C GLY A 603 37.60 17.16 0.98
N ARG A 604 38.74 16.47 0.96
CA ARG A 604 38.99 15.33 0.07
C ARG A 604 39.08 14.05 0.88
N THR A 605 38.44 13.00 0.38
CA THR A 605 38.52 11.62 0.91
C THR A 605 39.02 10.71 -0.20
N ILE A 606 40.00 9.85 0.11
CA ILE A 606 40.50 8.81 -0.79
C ILE A 606 40.09 7.46 -0.22
N VAL A 607 39.37 6.68 -1.01
CA VAL A 607 39.01 5.31 -0.65
C VAL A 607 39.92 4.39 -1.45
N HIS A 608 40.86 3.77 -0.77
CA HIS A 608 41.66 2.70 -1.35
C HIS A 608 40.89 1.40 -1.29
N ALA A 609 40.56 0.80 -2.44
CA ALA A 609 39.81 -0.43 -2.56
C ALA A 609 40.66 -1.54 -3.19
N GLY A 610 40.82 -2.67 -2.49
CA GLY A 610 41.56 -3.82 -3.03
C GLY A 610 40.86 -4.42 -4.26
N SER A 611 39.53 -4.30 -4.32
CA SER A 611 38.71 -4.65 -5.48
C SER A 611 37.61 -3.60 -5.70
N LEU A 612 37.16 -3.45 -6.94
CA LEU A 612 36.10 -2.51 -7.32
C LEU A 612 35.17 -3.14 -8.36
N VAL A 613 33.87 -3.10 -8.12
CA VAL A 613 32.79 -3.45 -9.05
C VAL A 613 31.94 -2.21 -9.30
N ASP A 614 32.08 -1.60 -10.49
CA ASP A 614 31.50 -0.28 -10.80
C ASP A 614 30.00 -0.30 -11.15
N ALA A 615 29.39 -1.49 -11.26
CA ALA A 615 28.02 -1.76 -11.74
C ALA A 615 27.76 -1.31 -13.20
N VAL A 616 28.77 -0.85 -13.93
CA VAL A 616 28.71 -0.52 -15.36
C VAL A 616 29.18 -1.70 -16.21
N ARG A 617 30.32 -2.27 -15.83
CA ARG A 617 30.99 -3.36 -16.52
C ARG A 617 31.00 -4.60 -15.65
N ASP A 618 30.72 -5.76 -16.24
CA ASP A 618 30.76 -7.06 -15.55
C ASP A 618 32.23 -7.52 -15.37
N VAL A 619 33.03 -6.70 -14.68
CA VAL A 619 34.44 -6.99 -14.35
C VAL A 619 34.74 -6.52 -12.92
N THR A 620 35.60 -7.24 -12.24
CA THR A 620 36.21 -6.77 -10.98
C THR A 620 37.55 -6.10 -11.33
N GLN A 621 37.67 -4.84 -11.00
CA GLN A 621 38.93 -4.11 -11.08
C GLN A 621 39.66 -4.28 -9.73
N HIS A 622 40.98 -4.22 -9.75
CA HIS A 622 41.79 -4.41 -8.54
C HIS A 622 42.66 -3.17 -8.26
N ASP A 623 42.94 -2.97 -6.97
CA ASP A 623 43.91 -1.99 -6.48
C ASP A 623 43.61 -0.57 -6.99
N LYS A 624 42.44 -0.03 -6.58
CA LYS A 624 41.95 1.27 -7.06
C LYS A 624 41.81 2.29 -5.93
N ASP A 625 42.15 3.55 -6.26
CA ASP A 625 41.85 4.71 -5.45
C ASP A 625 40.64 5.46 -6.00
N ILE A 626 39.63 5.68 -5.16
CA ILE A 626 38.44 6.48 -5.46
C ILE A 626 38.57 7.81 -4.73
N VAL A 627 38.69 8.91 -5.50
CA VAL A 627 38.89 10.25 -4.97
C VAL A 627 37.54 10.95 -4.88
N ILE A 628 37.21 11.43 -3.68
CA ILE A 628 35.95 12.11 -3.37
C ILE A 628 36.27 13.55 -2.96
N GLU A 629 35.54 14.53 -3.52
CA GLU A 629 35.52 15.90 -3.02
C GLU A 629 34.07 16.27 -2.62
N GLY A 630 33.92 16.64 -1.35
CA GLY A 630 32.57 16.86 -0.80
C GLY A 630 31.72 15.59 -0.92
N ASN A 631 30.64 15.65 -1.70
CA ASN A 631 29.73 14.53 -1.93
C ASN A 631 29.84 13.92 -3.34
N ARG A 632 30.91 14.21 -4.12
CA ARG A 632 31.08 13.69 -5.49
C ARG A 632 32.34 12.87 -5.65
N ILE A 633 32.27 11.80 -6.41
CA ILE A 633 33.41 11.07 -6.93
C ILE A 633 34.02 11.96 -8.03
N ILE A 634 35.29 12.32 -7.93
CA ILE A 634 35.98 13.16 -8.93
C ILE A 634 36.95 12.40 -9.80
N ALA A 635 37.48 11.28 -9.29
CA ALA A 635 38.40 10.41 -10.04
C ALA A 635 38.38 8.97 -9.49
N ILE A 636 38.69 8.02 -10.36
CA ILE A 636 39.01 6.63 -10.02
C ILE A 636 40.27 6.28 -10.81
N SER A 637 41.32 5.87 -10.12
CA SER A 637 42.64 5.55 -10.71
C SER A 637 43.20 4.23 -10.17
N ASP A 638 44.27 3.77 -10.77
CA ASP A 638 45.12 2.77 -10.13
C ASP A 638 45.70 3.35 -8.84
N HIS A 639 45.96 2.46 -7.88
CA HIS A 639 46.51 2.87 -6.57
C HIS A 639 47.76 3.70 -6.69
N ASP A 640 47.76 4.84 -6.00
CA ASP A 640 48.93 5.73 -5.86
C ASP A 640 49.05 6.20 -4.40
N ALA A 641 49.98 5.64 -3.68
CA ALA A 641 50.28 6.02 -2.28
C ALA A 641 50.56 7.53 -2.10
N ALA A 642 50.99 8.26 -3.15
CA ALA A 642 51.20 9.69 -3.08
C ALA A 642 49.89 10.47 -2.98
N LEU A 643 48.80 9.95 -3.53
CA LEU A 643 47.47 10.54 -3.38
C LEU A 643 47.01 10.59 -1.92
N HIS A 644 47.41 9.61 -1.11
CA HIS A 644 47.00 9.48 0.30
C HIS A 644 47.42 10.69 1.16
N ALA A 645 48.44 11.41 0.78
CA ALA A 645 48.88 12.64 1.47
C ALA A 645 47.93 13.83 1.21
N SER A 646 46.99 13.71 0.24
CA SER A 646 46.14 14.81 -0.22
C SER A 646 44.78 14.90 0.47
N GLY A 647 44.44 13.96 1.36
CA GLY A 647 43.11 13.92 2.01
C GLY A 647 42.99 12.86 3.12
N THR A 648 41.80 12.68 3.64
CA THR A 648 41.48 11.59 4.56
C THR A 648 41.44 10.27 3.80
N VAL A 649 42.16 9.24 4.30
CA VAL A 649 42.22 7.93 3.66
C VAL A 649 41.27 6.95 4.36
N ILE A 650 40.50 6.22 3.57
CA ILE A 650 39.73 5.06 4.02
C ILE A 650 40.40 3.82 3.42
N ASP A 651 41.00 3.01 4.25
CA ASP A 651 41.70 1.79 3.83
C ASP A 651 40.68 0.63 3.64
N GLY A 652 40.51 0.21 2.42
CA GLY A 652 39.74 -0.95 1.99
C GLY A 652 40.57 -1.98 1.24
N THR A 653 41.87 -2.12 1.53
CA THR A 653 42.82 -3.02 0.85
C THR A 653 42.27 -4.47 0.72
N GLY A 654 41.62 -4.99 1.74
CA GLY A 654 41.01 -6.34 1.73
C GLY A 654 39.55 -6.40 1.32
N LEU A 655 38.99 -5.26 0.85
CA LEU A 655 37.55 -5.12 0.61
C LEU A 655 37.25 -4.85 -0.87
N THR A 656 36.00 -5.09 -1.25
CA THR A 656 35.47 -4.75 -2.56
C THR A 656 34.58 -3.50 -2.44
N ALA A 657 34.87 -2.47 -3.20
CA ALA A 657 34.02 -1.29 -3.35
C ALA A 657 32.92 -1.57 -4.36
N ILE A 658 31.68 -1.31 -3.97
CA ILE A 658 30.48 -1.35 -4.84
C ILE A 658 29.73 -0.03 -4.70
N PRO A 659 28.84 0.33 -5.66
CA PRO A 659 27.91 1.46 -5.45
C PRO A 659 27.03 1.24 -4.25
N GLY A 660 26.64 2.31 -3.58
CA GLY A 660 25.62 2.28 -2.55
C GLY A 660 24.32 1.62 -3.04
N LEU A 661 23.80 0.68 -2.26
CA LEU A 661 22.56 -0.03 -2.60
C LEU A 661 21.36 0.92 -2.50
N ILE A 662 20.36 0.69 -3.34
CA ILE A 662 19.13 1.45 -3.40
C ILE A 662 17.96 0.50 -3.08
N GLU A 663 17.28 0.76 -1.98
CA GLU A 663 16.02 0.12 -1.63
C GLU A 663 14.90 0.86 -2.35
N HIS A 664 14.38 0.25 -3.42
CA HIS A 664 13.45 0.92 -4.34
C HIS A 664 11.97 0.81 -3.91
N HIS A 665 11.68 0.09 -2.82
CA HIS A 665 10.34 -0.02 -2.23
C HIS A 665 10.42 -0.42 -0.76
N ALA A 666 10.52 0.58 0.10
CA ALA A 666 10.38 0.40 1.55
C ALA A 666 9.32 1.34 2.11
N HIS A 667 8.93 1.13 3.35
CA HIS A 667 8.05 2.03 4.08
C HIS A 667 8.76 2.54 5.34
N VAL A 668 9.10 3.82 5.33
CA VAL A 668 9.71 4.48 6.48
C VAL A 668 8.65 4.65 7.57
N GLN A 669 8.88 4.11 8.74
CA GLN A 669 7.91 4.10 9.84
C GLN A 669 8.57 4.65 11.11
N LYS A 670 7.97 5.67 11.72
CA LYS A 670 8.51 6.34 12.90
C LYS A 670 8.57 5.49 14.16
N ASP A 671 7.79 4.41 14.23
CA ASP A 671 7.84 3.41 15.29
C ASP A 671 9.19 2.68 15.40
N PHE A 672 10.00 2.67 14.35
CA PHE A 672 11.38 2.17 14.40
C PHE A 672 12.41 3.20 14.90
N GLY A 673 12.05 4.48 15.01
CA GLY A 673 12.95 5.57 15.38
C GLY A 673 14.08 5.80 14.37
N ALA A 674 15.09 6.54 14.78
CA ALA A 674 16.30 6.80 13.96
C ALA A 674 17.11 5.53 13.67
N ASN A 675 16.88 4.46 14.41
CA ASN A 675 17.59 3.18 14.22
C ASN A 675 17.28 2.52 12.87
N ALA A 676 16.07 2.67 12.31
CA ALA A 676 15.78 2.20 10.96
C ALA A 676 16.70 2.83 9.91
N HIS A 677 16.95 4.14 10.04
CA HIS A 677 17.83 4.87 9.14
C HIS A 677 19.29 4.41 9.26
N ARG A 678 19.76 4.17 10.49
CA ARG A 678 21.10 3.61 10.76
C ARG A 678 21.22 2.17 10.24
N ALA A 679 20.14 1.37 10.38
CA ALA A 679 20.10 0.01 9.88
C ALA A 679 20.25 -0.03 8.35
N TRP A 680 19.53 0.79 7.61
CA TRP A 680 19.72 0.85 6.15
C TRP A 680 21.16 1.13 5.77
N LEU A 681 21.81 2.14 6.40
CA LEU A 681 23.23 2.39 6.14
C LEU A 681 24.10 1.18 6.53
N ALA A 682 23.87 0.59 7.69
CA ALA A 682 24.66 -0.56 8.17
C ALA A 682 24.55 -1.77 7.22
N TYR A 683 23.45 -1.90 6.48
CA TYR A 683 23.30 -2.89 5.40
C TYR A 683 23.72 -2.36 4.02
N GLY A 684 24.40 -1.20 3.93
CA GLY A 684 24.92 -0.64 2.68
C GLY A 684 23.91 0.07 1.81
N ILE A 685 22.71 0.35 2.33
CA ILE A 685 21.64 1.03 1.60
C ILE A 685 21.79 2.54 1.79
N THR A 686 22.12 3.26 0.72
CA THR A 686 22.39 4.71 0.74
C THR A 686 21.23 5.55 0.22
N THR A 687 20.25 4.93 -0.42
CA THR A 687 19.03 5.57 -0.90
C THR A 687 17.84 4.65 -0.66
N VAL A 688 16.73 5.23 -0.17
CA VAL A 688 15.45 4.54 0.04
C VAL A 688 14.36 5.29 -0.72
N ARG A 689 13.58 4.57 -1.49
CA ARG A 689 12.33 5.03 -2.10
C ARG A 689 11.17 4.50 -1.29
N ASP A 690 10.39 5.41 -0.74
CA ASP A 690 9.20 5.12 0.04
C ASP A 690 7.94 5.51 -0.75
N PRO A 691 7.29 4.57 -1.42
CA PRO A 691 6.11 4.84 -2.23
C PRO A 691 4.80 4.84 -1.41
N GLY A 692 4.87 5.02 -0.11
CA GLY A 692 3.71 5.11 0.78
C GLY A 692 4.08 5.47 2.21
N ASN A 693 3.97 6.75 2.55
CA ASN A 693 4.27 7.30 3.87
C ASN A 693 3.08 8.13 4.41
N GLN A 694 3.24 8.66 5.61
CA GLN A 694 2.34 9.67 6.13
C GLN A 694 2.56 11.01 5.40
N PRO A 695 1.55 11.91 5.39
CA PRO A 695 1.62 13.11 4.55
C PRO A 695 2.83 14.01 4.78
N TYR A 696 3.28 14.15 6.03
CA TYR A 696 4.36 15.06 6.42
C TYR A 696 5.60 14.35 6.95
N ASP A 697 5.45 13.15 7.54
CA ASP A 697 6.55 12.39 8.14
C ASP A 697 7.63 12.05 7.09
N GLY A 698 7.23 11.59 5.88
CA GLY A 698 8.19 11.31 4.81
C GLY A 698 8.93 12.54 4.28
N VAL A 699 8.30 13.72 4.33
CA VAL A 699 8.97 15.00 3.99
C VAL A 699 9.94 15.39 5.08
N GLU A 700 9.56 15.25 6.34
CA GLU A 700 10.42 15.50 7.49
C GLU A 700 11.66 14.57 7.47
N ASP A 701 11.44 13.26 7.25
CA ASP A 701 12.53 12.28 7.11
C ASP A 701 13.53 12.66 6.01
N ARG A 702 13.01 13.06 4.85
CA ARG A 702 13.82 13.53 3.73
C ARG A 702 14.66 14.76 4.10
N GLU A 703 14.03 15.76 4.70
CA GLU A 703 14.66 17.03 5.06
C GLU A 703 15.66 16.88 6.21
N ALA A 704 15.35 16.07 7.23
CA ALA A 704 16.27 15.77 8.33
C ALA A 704 17.52 14.99 7.86
N SER A 705 17.34 14.05 6.92
CA SER A 705 18.47 13.36 6.29
C SER A 705 19.31 14.31 5.42
N GLU A 706 18.66 15.16 4.60
CA GLU A 706 19.35 16.17 3.78
C GLU A 706 20.11 17.20 4.61
N ALA A 707 19.55 17.62 5.74
CA ALA A 707 20.19 18.53 6.70
C ALA A 707 21.33 17.88 7.49
N GLY A 708 21.47 16.53 7.41
CA GLY A 708 22.47 15.78 8.15
C GLY A 708 22.17 15.66 9.66
N VAL A 709 21.00 16.07 10.10
CA VAL A 709 20.53 15.90 11.49
C VAL A 709 20.26 14.42 11.75
N ARG A 710 19.57 13.76 10.80
CA ARG A 710 19.32 12.32 10.85
C ARG A 710 20.38 11.54 10.08
N ILE A 711 21.09 10.64 10.77
CA ILE A 711 22.07 9.74 10.13
C ILE A 711 21.29 8.61 9.46
N GLY A 712 21.27 8.62 8.14
CA GLY A 712 20.49 7.68 7.35
C GLY A 712 20.72 7.83 5.85
N PRO A 713 20.02 7.01 5.05
CA PRO A 713 20.03 7.09 3.60
C PRO A 713 19.32 8.35 3.11
N ARG A 714 19.48 8.65 1.84
CA ARG A 714 18.66 9.62 1.10
C ARG A 714 17.25 9.07 0.94
N ILE A 715 16.21 9.87 1.24
CA ILE A 715 14.82 9.46 1.15
C ILE A 715 14.15 10.09 -0.06
N TYR A 716 13.43 9.27 -0.84
CA TYR A 716 12.44 9.64 -1.84
C TYR A 716 11.06 9.27 -1.32
N THR A 717 10.11 10.19 -1.30
CA THR A 717 8.78 9.97 -0.69
C THR A 717 7.64 10.46 -1.58
N ASN A 718 6.49 9.80 -1.49
CA ASN A 718 5.25 10.21 -2.14
C ASN A 718 4.22 10.80 -1.17
N GLY A 719 4.50 10.81 0.14
CA GLY A 719 3.44 10.97 1.12
C GLY A 719 2.45 9.79 1.07
N PRO A 720 1.12 10.00 1.24
CA PRO A 720 0.17 8.89 1.31
C PRO A 720 -0.12 8.25 -0.06
N LEU A 721 -0.57 7.00 -0.02
CA LEU A 721 -1.18 6.32 -1.16
C LEU A 721 -2.50 7.03 -1.50
N LEU A 722 -2.78 7.30 -2.77
CA LEU A 722 -4.08 7.78 -3.20
C LEU A 722 -4.99 6.58 -3.50
N GLU A 723 -5.93 6.32 -2.61
CA GLU A 723 -6.94 5.27 -2.72
C GLU A 723 -8.31 5.90 -2.99
N TRP A 724 -9.31 5.12 -3.42
CA TRP A 724 -10.65 5.62 -3.69
C TRP A 724 -11.63 5.14 -2.61
N GLN A 725 -12.40 6.06 -2.02
CA GLN A 725 -13.50 5.91 -1.07
C GLN A 725 -13.33 4.89 0.06
N ARG A 726 -12.95 3.65 -0.26
CA ARG A 726 -12.76 2.55 0.69
C ARG A 726 -11.26 2.33 0.90
N VAL A 727 -10.77 2.62 2.10
CA VAL A 727 -9.34 2.54 2.43
C VAL A 727 -9.09 1.58 3.58
N TYR A 728 -8.02 0.82 3.46
CA TYR A 728 -7.59 -0.10 4.49
C TYR A 728 -6.33 0.34 5.22
N TYR A 729 -5.34 0.85 4.47
CA TYR A 729 -4.04 1.17 5.04
C TYR A 729 -4.01 2.56 5.69
N LYS A 730 -3.33 2.66 6.85
CA LYS A 730 -3.04 3.94 7.51
C LYS A 730 -2.26 4.90 6.61
N MET A 731 -1.47 4.39 5.66
CA MET A 731 -0.74 5.17 4.66
C MET A 731 -1.58 5.61 3.47
N GLY A 732 -2.83 5.14 3.31
CA GLY A 732 -3.69 5.47 2.19
C GLY A 732 -4.69 6.57 2.54
N VAL A 733 -4.95 7.50 1.64
CA VAL A 733 -6.04 8.47 1.74
C VAL A 733 -7.24 7.95 0.98
N ALA A 734 -8.40 7.85 1.66
CA ALA A 734 -9.67 7.57 1.02
C ALA A 734 -10.16 8.82 0.29
N VAL A 735 -9.81 8.96 -0.97
CA VAL A 735 -10.25 10.08 -1.81
C VAL A 735 -11.76 9.96 -2.03
N ALA A 736 -12.54 10.90 -1.49
CA ALA A 736 -14.00 10.86 -1.48
C ALA A 736 -14.64 11.33 -2.80
N GLY A 737 -13.85 11.93 -3.68
CA GLY A 737 -14.33 12.42 -4.98
C GLY A 737 -13.32 13.30 -5.70
N PRO A 738 -13.64 13.79 -6.91
CA PRO A 738 -12.72 14.58 -7.73
C PRO A 738 -12.17 15.83 -7.04
N ALA A 739 -12.99 16.56 -6.30
CA ALA A 739 -12.55 17.75 -5.58
C ALA A 739 -11.54 17.42 -4.45
N HIS A 740 -11.69 16.29 -3.78
CA HIS A 740 -10.70 15.82 -2.82
C HIS A 740 -9.39 15.43 -3.52
N LEU A 741 -9.47 14.74 -4.67
CA LEU A 741 -8.30 14.41 -5.47
C LEU A 741 -7.48 15.65 -5.86
N GLU A 742 -8.13 16.72 -6.32
CA GLU A 742 -7.42 17.95 -6.68
C GLU A 742 -6.69 18.59 -5.48
N ARG A 743 -7.29 18.54 -4.27
CA ARG A 743 -6.62 18.99 -3.05
C ARG A 743 -5.38 18.15 -2.72
N GLU A 744 -5.45 16.83 -2.91
CA GLU A 744 -4.31 15.92 -2.71
C GLU A 744 -3.19 16.16 -3.73
N LEU A 745 -3.53 16.41 -4.98
CA LEU A 745 -2.56 16.74 -6.04
C LEU A 745 -1.89 18.11 -5.79
N GLU A 746 -2.64 19.08 -5.27
CA GLU A 746 -2.06 20.38 -4.85
C GLU A 746 -1.12 20.21 -3.65
N ARG A 747 -1.46 19.38 -2.66
CA ARG A 747 -0.54 19.04 -1.57
C ARG A 747 0.74 18.37 -2.10
N THR A 748 0.60 17.41 -3.03
CA THR A 748 1.74 16.76 -3.70
C THR A 748 2.71 17.78 -4.27
N ARG A 749 2.17 18.80 -4.96
CA ARG A 749 2.95 19.88 -5.57
C ARG A 749 3.64 20.77 -4.52
N LEU A 750 2.90 21.18 -3.48
CA LEU A 750 3.39 22.12 -2.46
C LEU A 750 4.43 21.48 -1.52
N LEU A 751 4.26 20.21 -1.17
CA LEU A 751 5.21 19.47 -0.35
C LEU A 751 6.36 18.83 -1.16
N LYS A 752 6.34 19.02 -2.49
CA LYS A 752 7.38 18.54 -3.41
C LYS A 752 7.63 17.04 -3.26
N TYR A 753 6.57 16.23 -3.30
CA TYR A 753 6.75 14.79 -3.31
C TYR A 753 7.52 14.33 -4.55
N ASP A 754 8.25 13.23 -4.43
CA ASP A 754 9.12 12.71 -5.48
C ASP A 754 8.37 11.82 -6.49
N MET A 755 7.18 11.35 -6.13
CA MET A 755 6.31 10.50 -6.94
C MET A 755 4.88 10.54 -6.42
N VAL A 756 3.95 9.88 -7.13
CA VAL A 756 2.59 9.62 -6.65
C VAL A 756 2.32 8.11 -6.75
N LYS A 757 1.72 7.51 -5.71
CA LYS A 757 1.22 6.13 -5.77
C LYS A 757 -0.31 6.12 -5.90
N SER A 758 -0.79 5.71 -7.08
CA SER A 758 -2.18 5.38 -7.33
C SER A 758 -2.45 3.96 -6.84
N TYR A 759 -3.31 3.83 -5.83
CA TYR A 759 -3.51 2.53 -5.19
C TYR A 759 -4.66 1.75 -5.82
N VAL A 760 -4.93 0.55 -5.31
CA VAL A 760 -5.66 -0.53 -5.98
C VAL A 760 -7.11 -0.18 -6.39
N ARG A 761 -7.79 0.68 -5.65
CA ARG A 761 -9.19 1.04 -5.93
C ARG A 761 -9.38 2.35 -6.71
N MET A 762 -8.31 3.00 -7.11
CA MET A 762 -8.43 4.24 -7.90
C MET A 762 -9.06 3.94 -9.27
N PRO A 763 -10.20 4.55 -9.64
CA PRO A 763 -10.81 4.38 -10.95
C PRO A 763 -9.95 4.97 -12.07
N ASP A 764 -10.17 4.49 -13.30
CA ASP A 764 -9.33 4.84 -14.46
C ASP A 764 -9.31 6.35 -14.78
N LEU A 765 -10.44 7.00 -14.67
CA LEU A 765 -10.55 8.44 -14.95
C LEU A 765 -9.72 9.26 -13.96
N GLN A 766 -9.82 8.95 -12.67
CA GLN A 766 -9.04 9.61 -11.63
C GLN A 766 -7.55 9.23 -11.71
N GLN A 767 -7.24 7.99 -12.07
CA GLN A 767 -5.85 7.57 -12.29
C GLN A 767 -5.21 8.33 -13.46
N ARG A 768 -5.94 8.57 -14.55
CA ARG A 768 -5.48 9.43 -15.67
C ARG A 768 -5.22 10.86 -15.20
N ARG A 769 -6.11 11.42 -14.37
CA ARG A 769 -5.92 12.75 -13.77
C ARG A 769 -4.68 12.83 -12.89
N ILE A 770 -4.41 11.77 -12.09
CA ILE A 770 -3.17 11.66 -11.29
C ILE A 770 -1.94 11.65 -12.21
N VAL A 771 -1.95 10.84 -13.26
CA VAL A 771 -0.84 10.74 -14.23
C VAL A 771 -0.57 12.09 -14.89
N GLU A 772 -1.61 12.77 -15.37
CA GLU A 772 -1.50 14.10 -15.98
C GLU A 772 -0.85 15.11 -15.02
N ALA A 773 -1.34 15.20 -13.79
CA ALA A 773 -0.83 16.13 -12.79
C ALA A 773 0.62 15.79 -12.37
N ALA A 774 0.92 14.54 -12.12
CA ALA A 774 2.25 14.10 -11.72
C ALA A 774 3.29 14.35 -12.84
N HIS A 775 2.96 14.00 -14.09
CA HIS A 775 3.85 14.25 -15.22
C HIS A 775 4.05 15.75 -15.50
N ALA A 776 3.03 16.59 -15.27
CA ALA A 776 3.19 18.05 -15.33
C ALA A 776 4.15 18.58 -14.25
N MET A 777 4.24 17.91 -13.10
CA MET A 777 5.23 18.20 -12.03
C MET A 777 6.60 17.58 -12.31
N GLY A 778 6.73 16.72 -13.34
CA GLY A 778 7.96 15.99 -13.66
C GLY A 778 8.22 14.77 -12.77
N ILE A 779 7.21 14.26 -12.05
CA ILE A 779 7.35 13.11 -11.14
C ILE A 779 6.58 11.88 -11.67
N PRO A 780 7.07 10.66 -11.38
CA PRO A 780 6.44 9.43 -11.85
C PRO A 780 5.20 9.06 -11.03
N VAL A 781 4.37 8.20 -11.63
CA VAL A 781 3.27 7.52 -10.95
C VAL A 781 3.56 6.02 -10.89
N THR A 782 3.32 5.44 -9.72
CA THR A 782 3.42 3.99 -9.50
C THR A 782 2.12 3.42 -8.95
N GLY A 783 1.94 2.11 -9.02
CA GLY A 783 0.74 1.44 -8.51
C GLY A 783 0.89 -0.08 -8.42
N HIS A 784 -0.11 -0.73 -7.83
CA HIS A 784 -0.16 -2.19 -7.72
C HIS A 784 -0.72 -2.86 -8.97
N GLU A 785 -1.66 -2.19 -9.64
CA GLU A 785 -2.42 -2.78 -10.72
C GLU A 785 -1.68 -2.67 -12.06
N ILE A 786 -1.87 -3.67 -12.93
CA ILE A 786 -1.33 -3.65 -14.28
C ILE A 786 -2.34 -3.05 -15.27
N PHE A 787 -3.61 -3.30 -15.06
CA PHE A 787 -4.69 -2.66 -15.82
C PHE A 787 -5.74 -2.08 -14.83
N PRO A 788 -6.29 -0.91 -15.13
CA PRO A 788 -6.05 -0.10 -16.32
C PRO A 788 -4.71 0.65 -16.32
N ALA A 789 -3.85 0.50 -15.30
CA ALA A 789 -2.61 1.28 -15.08
C ALA A 789 -1.70 1.37 -16.32
N ALA A 790 -1.56 0.27 -17.08
CA ALA A 790 -0.75 0.26 -18.30
C ALA A 790 -1.33 1.18 -19.39
N TYR A 791 -2.65 1.34 -19.42
CA TYR A 791 -3.37 2.14 -20.42
C TYR A 791 -3.62 3.57 -19.96
N THR A 792 -3.60 3.85 -18.65
CA THR A 792 -3.73 5.20 -18.10
C THR A 792 -2.42 5.98 -18.05
N GLY A 793 -1.28 5.31 -18.28
CA GLY A 793 0.02 5.95 -18.35
C GLY A 793 0.85 5.90 -17.05
N VAL A 794 0.47 5.09 -16.08
CA VAL A 794 1.26 4.83 -14.86
C VAL A 794 2.65 4.27 -15.24
N ASP A 795 3.73 4.79 -14.68
CA ASP A 795 5.12 4.52 -15.08
C ASP A 795 5.66 3.20 -14.55
N ALA A 796 5.33 2.84 -13.32
CA ALA A 796 5.88 1.68 -12.61
C ALA A 796 4.79 0.82 -11.96
N THR A 797 5.11 -0.45 -11.76
CA THR A 797 4.25 -1.39 -11.05
C THR A 797 5.02 -2.02 -9.90
N GLU A 798 4.39 -1.98 -8.74
CA GLU A 798 4.90 -2.59 -7.53
C GLU A 798 4.39 -4.03 -7.40
N HIS A 799 5.26 -4.91 -6.93
CA HIS A 799 5.02 -6.31 -6.64
C HIS A 799 4.62 -7.18 -7.85
N LEU A 800 5.14 -8.38 -7.90
CA LEU A 800 4.61 -9.44 -8.78
C LEU A 800 3.30 -9.99 -8.24
N GLY A 801 3.30 -10.38 -6.96
CA GLY A 801 2.11 -10.85 -6.25
C GLY A 801 1.81 -9.93 -5.09
N ALA A 802 0.66 -9.28 -5.05
CA ALA A 802 0.28 -8.40 -3.95
C ALA A 802 -1.23 -8.14 -3.95
N THR A 803 -1.66 -7.34 -2.98
CA THR A 803 -3.04 -6.89 -2.85
C THR A 803 -3.59 -6.36 -4.16
N SER A 804 -4.74 -6.85 -4.56
CA SER A 804 -5.50 -6.44 -5.72
C SER A 804 -6.99 -6.33 -5.37
N ARG A 805 -7.70 -5.35 -5.93
CA ARG A 805 -9.16 -5.20 -5.75
C ARG A 805 -9.96 -6.42 -6.23
N ARG A 806 -9.35 -7.30 -7.00
CA ARG A 806 -10.02 -8.48 -7.57
C ARG A 806 -10.07 -9.68 -6.63
N GLY A 807 -9.33 -9.66 -5.53
CA GLY A 807 -9.15 -10.83 -4.67
C GLY A 807 -8.24 -11.92 -5.26
N TYR A 808 -7.69 -11.70 -6.47
CA TYR A 808 -6.66 -12.53 -7.11
C TYR A 808 -5.69 -11.63 -7.89
N SER A 809 -4.48 -12.11 -8.14
CA SER A 809 -3.47 -11.31 -8.87
C SER A 809 -3.85 -11.18 -10.35
N PRO A 810 -3.82 -9.95 -10.91
CA PRO A 810 -3.94 -9.75 -12.35
C PRO A 810 -2.63 -10.02 -13.10
N LYS A 811 -1.52 -10.18 -12.38
CA LYS A 811 -0.16 -10.34 -12.89
C LYS A 811 0.34 -11.77 -12.86
N GLN A 812 -0.33 -12.64 -12.09
CA GLN A 812 0.08 -14.03 -11.89
C GLN A 812 -1.13 -14.95 -11.78
N GLY A 813 -1.00 -16.15 -12.30
CA GLY A 813 -1.93 -17.26 -12.06
C GLY A 813 -1.75 -17.86 -10.64
N PRO A 814 -2.55 -18.92 -10.31
CA PRO A 814 -2.55 -19.52 -8.98
C PRO A 814 -1.21 -20.06 -8.48
N GLN A 815 -0.30 -20.43 -9.39
CA GLN A 815 1.03 -20.93 -9.07
C GLN A 815 2.11 -19.84 -9.16
N GLY A 816 1.75 -18.55 -9.15
CA GLY A 816 2.68 -17.43 -9.25
C GLY A 816 3.26 -17.20 -10.65
N ARG A 817 2.71 -17.81 -11.71
CA ARG A 817 3.19 -17.68 -13.08
C ARG A 817 2.49 -16.55 -13.81
N ALA A 818 3.26 -15.68 -14.45
CA ALA A 818 2.79 -14.77 -15.48
C ALA A 818 2.89 -15.44 -16.87
N TYR A 819 2.02 -15.05 -17.79
CA TYR A 819 1.98 -15.56 -19.15
C TYR A 819 2.27 -14.44 -20.14
N GLU A 820 2.21 -14.77 -21.44
CA GLU A 820 2.68 -13.91 -22.51
C GLU A 820 2.12 -12.48 -22.46
N ASP A 821 0.83 -12.31 -22.15
CA ASP A 821 0.17 -11.01 -22.09
C ASP A 821 0.84 -10.06 -21.07
N VAL A 822 1.10 -10.53 -19.86
CA VAL A 822 1.76 -9.75 -18.79
C VAL A 822 3.25 -9.56 -19.10
N ILE A 823 3.94 -10.63 -19.55
CA ILE A 823 5.37 -10.58 -19.89
C ILE A 823 5.62 -9.56 -20.99
N GLN A 824 4.84 -9.62 -22.08
CA GLN A 824 4.99 -8.71 -23.21
C GLN A 824 4.57 -7.28 -22.84
N LEU A 825 3.52 -7.12 -22.05
CA LEU A 825 3.07 -5.80 -21.62
C LEU A 825 4.18 -5.05 -20.85
N PHE A 826 4.87 -5.73 -19.94
CA PHE A 826 6.00 -5.14 -19.22
C PHE A 826 7.21 -4.92 -20.13
N GLY A 827 7.62 -5.93 -20.89
CA GLY A 827 8.82 -5.88 -21.73
C GLY A 827 8.70 -4.83 -22.84
N GLN A 828 7.62 -4.86 -23.63
CA GLN A 828 7.41 -3.93 -24.75
C GLN A 828 7.21 -2.50 -24.32
N SER A 829 6.50 -2.26 -23.23
CA SER A 829 6.29 -0.91 -22.68
C SER A 829 7.47 -0.42 -21.84
N GLN A 830 8.47 -1.26 -21.58
CA GLN A 830 9.63 -0.96 -20.73
C GLN A 830 9.23 -0.37 -19.37
N ARG A 831 8.15 -0.89 -18.80
CA ARG A 831 7.67 -0.48 -17.47
C ARG A 831 8.67 -0.91 -16.41
N VAL A 832 8.76 -0.10 -15.36
CA VAL A 832 9.54 -0.47 -14.19
C VAL A 832 8.74 -1.44 -13.33
N LEU A 833 9.41 -2.48 -12.86
CA LEU A 833 8.86 -3.47 -11.93
C LEU A 833 9.75 -3.56 -10.70
N THR A 834 9.15 -3.36 -9.52
CA THR A 834 9.78 -3.70 -8.24
C THR A 834 9.12 -4.98 -7.73
N PRO A 835 9.74 -6.16 -7.86
CA PRO A 835 9.08 -7.45 -7.65
C PRO A 835 8.62 -7.73 -6.23
N THR A 836 9.43 -7.35 -5.23
CA THR A 836 9.22 -7.65 -3.78
C THR A 836 8.87 -9.13 -3.55
N ASN A 837 9.83 -10.01 -3.73
CA ASN A 837 9.63 -11.44 -3.67
C ASN A 837 9.38 -11.92 -2.23
N PHE A 838 8.14 -11.82 -1.77
CA PHE A 838 7.75 -12.26 -0.42
C PHE A 838 8.15 -13.71 -0.16
N GLY A 839 8.88 -13.93 0.94
CA GLY A 839 9.47 -15.23 1.29
C GLY A 839 10.93 -15.41 0.81
N ALA A 840 11.54 -14.43 0.13
CA ALA A 840 12.96 -14.48 -0.25
C ALA A 840 13.87 -14.65 0.95
N LEU A 841 13.59 -13.97 2.07
CA LEU A 841 14.38 -14.04 3.31
C LEU A 841 14.47 -15.46 3.90
N ILE A 842 13.43 -16.28 3.72
CA ILE A 842 13.45 -17.68 4.15
C ILE A 842 14.57 -18.44 3.44
N GLY A 843 14.61 -18.40 2.10
CA GLY A 843 15.66 -19.06 1.32
C GLY A 843 17.03 -18.44 1.51
N PHE A 844 17.11 -17.15 1.78
CA PHE A 844 18.37 -16.48 2.08
C PHE A 844 18.99 -17.01 3.37
N PHE A 845 18.21 -17.17 4.44
CA PHE A 845 18.66 -17.76 5.69
C PHE A 845 18.92 -19.27 5.61
N GLU A 846 18.18 -20.00 4.78
CA GLU A 846 18.46 -21.43 4.55
C GLU A 846 19.84 -21.64 3.94
N LYS A 847 20.25 -20.79 3.00
CA LYS A 847 21.56 -20.82 2.33
C LYS A 847 22.67 -20.20 3.20
N ASN A 848 22.34 -19.27 4.10
CA ASN A 848 23.28 -18.50 4.91
C ASN A 848 22.84 -18.47 6.38
N PRO A 849 22.85 -19.62 7.10
CA PRO A 849 22.26 -19.72 8.45
C PRO A 849 22.94 -18.82 9.49
N GLY A 850 24.22 -18.50 9.31
CA GLY A 850 24.98 -17.61 10.19
C GLY A 850 24.47 -16.16 10.23
N TYR A 851 23.76 -15.72 9.19
CA TYR A 851 23.21 -14.36 9.13
C TYR A 851 22.04 -14.14 10.09
N ARG A 852 21.46 -15.20 10.67
CA ARG A 852 20.44 -15.07 11.74
C ARG A 852 21.00 -14.48 13.05
N SER A 853 22.30 -14.52 13.24
CA SER A 853 22.99 -14.00 14.43
C SER A 853 23.63 -12.63 14.17
N ASP A 854 23.21 -11.92 13.14
CA ASP A 854 23.79 -10.62 12.78
C ASP A 854 23.49 -9.56 13.84
N SER A 855 24.55 -8.88 14.31
CA SER A 855 24.47 -7.87 15.36
C SER A 855 23.62 -6.64 14.98
N ARG A 856 23.51 -6.36 13.68
CA ARG A 856 22.70 -5.24 13.16
C ARG A 856 21.20 -5.44 13.40
N LEU A 857 20.73 -6.65 13.68
CA LEU A 857 19.34 -6.92 14.07
C LEU A 857 18.96 -6.22 15.38
N SER A 858 19.94 -5.92 16.26
CA SER A 858 19.72 -5.14 17.49
C SER A 858 19.22 -3.70 17.22
N LEU A 859 19.34 -3.19 16.00
CA LEU A 859 18.80 -1.89 15.60
C LEU A 859 17.27 -1.86 15.50
N TYR A 860 16.62 -3.01 15.52
CA TYR A 860 15.16 -3.13 15.38
C TYR A 860 14.46 -3.45 16.70
N PRO A 861 13.16 -3.08 16.85
CA PRO A 861 12.34 -3.52 17.96
C PRO A 861 12.31 -5.04 18.13
N GLY A 862 12.15 -5.54 19.36
CA GLY A 862 12.12 -6.97 19.64
C GLY A 862 11.08 -7.75 18.84
N TRP A 863 9.86 -7.16 18.66
CA TRP A 863 8.82 -7.77 17.84
C TRP A 863 9.20 -7.83 16.35
N ALA A 864 9.98 -6.87 15.83
CA ALA A 864 10.47 -6.88 14.45
C ALA A 864 11.61 -7.91 14.28
N GLN A 865 12.55 -7.98 15.23
CA GLN A 865 13.58 -9.03 15.26
C GLN A 865 12.94 -10.42 15.25
N LYS A 866 11.93 -10.64 16.09
CA LYS A 866 11.16 -11.88 16.12
C LYS A 866 10.52 -12.20 14.77
N SER A 867 9.88 -11.22 14.14
CA SER A 867 9.28 -11.38 12.81
C SER A 867 10.30 -11.78 11.75
N VAL A 868 11.51 -11.22 11.79
CA VAL A 868 12.63 -11.56 10.88
C VAL A 868 13.10 -12.99 11.10
N LEU A 869 13.26 -13.40 12.35
CA LEU A 869 13.88 -14.70 12.69
C LEU A 869 12.88 -15.87 12.60
N GLU A 870 11.63 -15.67 13.01
CA GLU A 870 10.63 -16.74 13.07
C GLU A 870 9.85 -16.93 11.77
N GLN A 871 9.78 -15.92 10.92
CA GLN A 871 9.04 -15.91 9.66
C GLN A 871 7.56 -16.37 9.78
N SER A 872 6.64 -15.61 9.25
CA SER A 872 5.22 -15.92 9.39
C SER A 872 4.84 -17.20 8.62
N PRO A 873 3.87 -18.01 9.13
CA PRO A 873 3.33 -19.16 8.40
C PRO A 873 2.79 -18.80 7.01
N MET A 874 2.29 -17.57 6.84
CA MET A 874 1.83 -17.04 5.55
C MET A 874 2.98 -16.94 4.55
N LEU A 875 4.11 -16.31 4.91
CA LEU A 875 5.28 -16.20 4.03
C LEU A 875 5.87 -17.56 3.68
N ALA A 876 5.95 -18.48 4.66
CA ALA A 876 6.36 -19.86 4.41
C ALA A 876 5.39 -20.59 3.47
N GLY A 877 4.09 -20.33 3.57
CA GLY A 877 3.07 -20.82 2.65
C GLY A 877 3.27 -20.29 1.22
N LEU A 878 3.44 -18.98 1.05
CA LEU A 878 3.70 -18.35 -0.25
C LEU A 878 4.97 -18.90 -0.90
N ARG A 879 6.05 -19.07 -0.12
CA ARG A 879 7.29 -19.66 -0.65
C ARG A 879 7.06 -21.07 -1.18
N ARG A 880 6.27 -21.90 -0.54
CA ARG A 880 5.97 -23.28 -1.01
C ARG A 880 5.05 -23.30 -2.23
N SER A 881 4.09 -22.37 -2.34
CA SER A 881 3.01 -22.46 -3.34
C SER A 881 3.25 -21.65 -4.60
N THR A 882 3.77 -20.42 -4.49
CA THR A 882 3.83 -19.47 -5.61
C THR A 882 5.23 -18.96 -5.94
N PHE A 883 6.19 -19.10 -5.03
CA PHE A 883 7.50 -18.46 -5.16
C PHE A 883 8.27 -18.91 -6.41
N ALA A 884 8.32 -20.21 -6.69
CA ALA A 884 9.02 -20.74 -7.87
C ALA A 884 8.41 -20.18 -9.18
N GLY A 885 7.08 -20.08 -9.27
CA GLY A 885 6.41 -19.47 -10.41
C GLY A 885 6.68 -17.97 -10.52
N SER A 886 6.76 -17.27 -9.39
CA SER A 886 7.12 -15.84 -9.37
C SER A 886 8.54 -15.61 -9.87
N LEU A 887 9.50 -16.46 -9.49
CA LEU A 887 10.87 -16.39 -10.00
C LEU A 887 10.96 -16.66 -11.51
N GLN A 888 10.21 -17.65 -12.02
CA GLN A 888 10.12 -17.91 -13.45
C GLN A 888 9.53 -16.71 -14.20
N SER A 889 8.50 -16.10 -13.65
CA SER A 889 7.87 -14.89 -14.21
C SER A 889 8.83 -13.71 -14.25
N LEU A 890 9.55 -13.48 -13.14
CA LEU A 890 10.57 -12.43 -13.05
C LEU A 890 11.63 -12.60 -14.13
N LYS A 891 12.17 -13.81 -14.29
CA LYS A 891 13.18 -14.10 -15.34
C LYS A 891 12.63 -13.83 -16.74
N ALA A 892 11.43 -14.32 -17.03
CA ALA A 892 10.80 -14.13 -18.34
C ALA A 892 10.53 -12.64 -18.64
N MET A 893 10.09 -11.87 -17.65
CA MET A 893 9.90 -10.42 -17.78
C MET A 893 11.23 -9.69 -18.00
N TYR A 894 12.26 -10.04 -17.23
CA TYR A 894 13.61 -9.48 -17.40
C TYR A 894 14.14 -9.74 -18.82
N ASP A 895 14.04 -10.98 -19.31
CA ASP A 895 14.47 -11.35 -20.65
C ASP A 895 13.66 -10.65 -21.76
N ALA A 896 12.41 -10.33 -21.51
CA ALA A 896 11.56 -9.53 -22.40
C ALA A 896 11.89 -8.02 -22.37
N GLY A 897 12.83 -7.56 -21.53
CA GLY A 897 13.29 -6.17 -21.47
C GLY A 897 12.62 -5.32 -20.39
N THR A 898 11.90 -5.91 -19.43
CA THR A 898 11.37 -5.20 -18.27
C THR A 898 12.51 -4.61 -17.44
N LYS A 899 12.38 -3.36 -17.03
CA LYS A 899 13.30 -2.72 -16.06
C LYS A 899 12.98 -3.22 -14.66
N VAL A 900 13.81 -4.09 -14.12
CA VAL A 900 13.65 -4.64 -12.76
C VAL A 900 14.50 -3.85 -11.79
N THR A 901 13.89 -3.31 -10.74
CA THR A 901 14.53 -2.66 -9.60
C THR A 901 14.45 -3.56 -8.37
N ALA A 902 15.21 -3.28 -7.32
CA ALA A 902 15.20 -4.06 -6.10
C ALA A 902 14.49 -3.32 -4.96
N GLY A 903 13.48 -3.94 -4.37
CA GLY A 903 12.72 -3.37 -3.25
C GLY A 903 11.96 -4.45 -2.49
N THR A 904 11.62 -4.19 -1.22
CA THR A 904 11.25 -5.23 -0.26
C THR A 904 9.87 -5.07 0.37
N ASP A 905 9.23 -3.90 0.25
CA ASP A 905 7.96 -3.56 0.90
C ASP A 905 8.02 -3.63 2.44
N THR A 906 9.16 -3.30 3.03
CA THR A 906 9.36 -3.37 4.49
C THR A 906 10.38 -2.32 4.97
N THR A 907 10.42 -2.05 6.28
CA THR A 907 11.46 -1.23 6.93
C THR A 907 12.74 -2.03 7.23
N ILE A 908 12.70 -3.36 7.08
CA ILE A 908 13.76 -4.28 7.50
C ILE A 908 14.82 -4.43 6.40
N ALA A 909 15.95 -3.75 6.56
CA ALA A 909 17.02 -3.62 5.55
C ALA A 909 17.62 -4.94 5.04
N ILE A 910 17.73 -5.97 5.89
CA ILE A 910 18.25 -7.29 5.51
C ILE A 910 17.49 -7.90 4.33
N ASN A 911 16.21 -7.55 4.17
CA ASN A 911 15.36 -8.09 3.12
C ASN A 911 15.85 -7.69 1.71
N LEU A 912 16.57 -6.57 1.54
CA LEU A 912 17.11 -6.19 0.23
C LEU A 912 18.17 -7.20 -0.26
N HIS A 913 19.02 -7.69 0.64
CA HIS A 913 20.01 -8.72 0.27
C HIS A 913 19.34 -10.05 -0.09
N ALA A 914 18.25 -10.39 0.62
CA ALA A 914 17.44 -11.56 0.28
C ALA A 914 16.71 -11.39 -1.07
N GLU A 915 16.20 -10.19 -1.34
CA GLU A 915 15.53 -9.84 -2.59
C GLU A 915 16.46 -10.03 -3.79
N ILE A 916 17.65 -9.41 -3.78
CA ILE A 916 18.61 -9.56 -4.88
C ILE A 916 19.18 -10.99 -4.99
N ALA A 917 19.30 -11.72 -3.88
CA ALA A 917 19.66 -13.14 -3.91
C ALA A 917 18.57 -13.98 -4.58
N SER A 918 17.30 -13.63 -4.42
CA SER A 918 16.18 -14.27 -5.11
C SER A 918 16.21 -14.03 -6.63
N TYR A 919 16.75 -12.91 -7.09
CA TYR A 919 16.92 -12.65 -8.53
C TYR A 919 17.95 -13.60 -9.16
N VAL A 920 19.02 -13.91 -8.42
CA VAL A 920 19.98 -14.94 -8.84
C VAL A 920 19.32 -16.34 -8.82
N GLU A 921 18.47 -16.60 -7.82
CA GLU A 921 17.68 -17.86 -7.78
C GLU A 921 16.70 -17.93 -8.97
N ALA A 922 16.18 -16.80 -9.45
CA ALA A 922 15.37 -16.72 -10.67
C ALA A 922 16.16 -16.96 -11.96
N GLY A 923 17.48 -16.88 -11.92
CA GLY A 923 18.37 -17.09 -13.08
C GLY A 923 19.00 -15.83 -13.67
N LEU A 924 18.96 -14.69 -12.97
CA LEU A 924 19.78 -13.53 -13.30
C LEU A 924 21.23 -13.80 -12.88
N THR A 925 22.20 -13.18 -13.54
CA THR A 925 23.59 -13.22 -13.04
C THR A 925 23.71 -12.39 -11.76
N PRO A 926 24.68 -12.68 -10.89
CA PRO A 926 24.93 -11.85 -9.70
C PRO A 926 25.15 -10.37 -10.04
N PHE A 927 25.79 -10.09 -11.19
CA PHE A 927 25.99 -8.72 -11.66
C PHE A 927 24.67 -8.04 -12.05
N GLN A 928 23.76 -8.74 -12.77
CA GLN A 928 22.42 -8.22 -13.11
C GLN A 928 21.60 -7.96 -11.84
N ALA A 929 21.69 -8.83 -10.85
CA ALA A 929 21.00 -8.64 -9.56
C ALA A 929 21.57 -7.42 -8.80
N LEU A 930 22.89 -7.19 -8.82
CA LEU A 930 23.50 -5.99 -8.27
C LEU A 930 23.03 -4.74 -9.01
N GLN A 931 22.96 -4.78 -10.34
CA GLN A 931 22.45 -3.65 -11.15
C GLN A 931 21.00 -3.27 -10.80
N ALA A 932 20.14 -4.24 -10.48
CA ALA A 932 18.77 -3.96 -10.07
C ALA A 932 18.71 -3.13 -8.76
N ALA A 933 19.62 -3.36 -7.81
CA ALA A 933 19.74 -2.62 -6.56
C ALA A 933 20.66 -1.37 -6.64
N THR A 934 21.16 -1.03 -7.81
CA THR A 934 22.09 0.09 -7.99
C THR A 934 21.70 0.93 -9.20
N VAL A 935 22.32 0.71 -10.36
CA VAL A 935 22.16 1.58 -11.54
C VAL A 935 20.73 1.62 -12.07
N THR A 936 20.00 0.49 -12.11
CA THR A 936 18.61 0.46 -12.62
C THR A 936 17.67 1.26 -11.73
N SER A 937 17.81 1.09 -10.41
CA SER A 937 17.04 1.86 -9.42
C SER A 937 17.40 3.35 -9.44
N ALA A 938 18.69 3.71 -9.58
CA ALA A 938 19.12 5.10 -9.70
C ALA A 938 18.56 5.77 -10.97
N GLN A 939 18.55 5.06 -12.10
CA GLN A 939 17.95 5.55 -13.36
C GLN A 939 16.46 5.82 -13.22
N ASP A 940 15.73 4.94 -12.52
CA ASP A 940 14.28 5.19 -12.29
C ASP A 940 14.05 6.38 -11.37
N LEU A 941 14.91 6.63 -10.40
CA LEU A 941 14.85 7.80 -9.53
C LEU A 941 15.37 9.11 -10.17
N ASN A 942 15.89 9.06 -11.39
CA ASN A 942 16.61 10.17 -12.03
C ASN A 942 17.74 10.71 -11.15
N LEU A 943 18.49 9.79 -10.51
CA LEU A 943 19.54 10.07 -9.51
C LEU A 943 20.93 9.84 -10.09
N ASP A 944 21.86 10.79 -9.86
CA ASP A 944 23.26 10.66 -10.24
C ASP A 944 24.06 9.78 -9.26
N ALA A 945 23.64 8.54 -9.08
CA ALA A 945 24.28 7.53 -8.25
C ALA A 945 24.12 6.13 -8.89
N GLY A 946 24.40 5.09 -8.14
CA GLY A 946 24.20 3.69 -8.55
C GLY A 946 25.31 3.12 -9.42
N THR A 947 26.33 3.92 -9.78
CA THR A 947 27.57 3.48 -10.42
C THR A 947 28.78 4.15 -9.76
N LEU A 948 29.94 3.49 -9.81
CA LEU A 948 31.19 4.12 -9.39
C LEU A 948 31.87 4.74 -10.62
N GLU A 949 31.60 6.03 -10.83
CA GLU A 949 32.11 6.81 -11.95
C GLU A 949 32.35 8.27 -11.52
N PRO A 950 33.34 8.97 -12.11
CA PRO A 950 33.50 10.40 -11.90
C PRO A 950 32.20 11.19 -12.20
N GLY A 951 31.90 12.18 -11.35
CA GLY A 951 30.68 12.99 -11.44
C GLY A 951 29.47 12.44 -10.68
N LYS A 952 29.47 11.19 -10.27
CA LYS A 952 28.39 10.57 -9.47
C LYS A 952 28.49 11.00 -8.00
N LEU A 953 27.38 10.92 -7.30
CA LEU A 953 27.34 11.04 -5.84
C LEU A 953 28.22 9.96 -5.21
N ALA A 954 28.94 10.33 -4.18
CA ALA A 954 29.83 9.42 -3.45
C ALA A 954 29.04 8.55 -2.48
N ASP A 955 28.28 7.60 -3.06
CA ASP A 955 27.58 6.53 -2.38
C ASP A 955 28.32 5.23 -2.67
N ILE A 956 29.12 4.76 -1.71
CA ILE A 956 30.06 3.64 -1.87
C ILE A 956 29.93 2.69 -0.69
N VAL A 957 29.93 1.39 -0.94
CA VAL A 957 29.93 0.37 0.11
C VAL A 957 31.19 -0.51 -0.01
N LEU A 958 31.92 -0.65 1.06
CA LEU A 958 33.05 -1.57 1.17
C LEU A 958 32.57 -2.87 1.84
N ILE A 959 32.67 -3.97 1.10
CA ILE A 959 32.19 -5.30 1.51
C ILE A 959 33.33 -6.33 1.51
N GLU A 960 33.17 -7.38 2.28
CA GLU A 960 34.04 -8.56 2.17
C GLU A 960 33.53 -9.48 1.05
N GLY A 961 34.45 -9.90 0.18
CA GLY A 961 34.19 -10.80 -0.95
C GLY A 961 33.70 -10.08 -2.21
N ASP A 962 33.65 -10.81 -3.32
CA ASP A 962 33.20 -10.32 -4.64
C ASP A 962 31.72 -10.67 -4.86
N PRO A 963 30.82 -9.67 -5.02
CA PRO A 963 29.38 -9.91 -5.21
C PRO A 963 29.07 -10.51 -6.58
N ARG A 964 29.98 -10.44 -7.55
CA ARG A 964 29.84 -11.08 -8.87
C ARG A 964 30.04 -12.59 -8.80
N GLN A 965 30.80 -13.08 -7.80
CA GLN A 965 30.99 -14.49 -7.53
C GLN A 965 29.84 -15.05 -6.67
N ASN A 966 29.43 -14.27 -5.68
CA ASN A 966 28.30 -14.61 -4.80
C ASN A 966 27.60 -13.33 -4.36
N ILE A 967 26.36 -13.14 -4.81
CA ILE A 967 25.59 -11.94 -4.51
C ILE A 967 25.33 -11.77 -3.00
N ALA A 968 25.35 -12.84 -2.20
CA ALA A 968 25.24 -12.76 -0.75
C ALA A 968 26.40 -11.98 -0.10
N ASN A 969 27.53 -11.78 -0.78
CA ASN A 969 28.63 -10.97 -0.29
C ASN A 969 28.26 -9.50 -0.11
N THR A 970 27.21 -9.00 -0.78
CA THR A 970 26.65 -7.65 -0.54
C THR A 970 26.21 -7.44 0.91
N PHE A 971 25.89 -8.51 1.64
CA PHE A 971 25.54 -8.50 3.05
C PHE A 971 26.73 -8.17 3.97
N ASN A 972 27.95 -8.49 3.54
CA ASN A 972 29.17 -8.42 4.36
C ASN A 972 29.75 -6.98 4.39
N VAL A 973 28.92 -6.00 4.71
CA VAL A 973 29.27 -4.59 4.78
C VAL A 973 30.25 -4.32 5.93
N ARG A 974 31.32 -3.55 5.66
CA ARG A 974 32.27 -3.06 6.66
C ARG A 974 32.19 -1.56 6.83
N THR A 975 32.15 -0.84 5.72
CA THR A 975 32.07 0.63 5.70
C THR A 975 31.07 1.06 4.64
N VAL A 976 30.25 2.05 4.95
CA VAL A 976 29.35 2.71 4.01
C VAL A 976 29.72 4.18 3.92
N ILE A 977 29.84 4.69 2.70
CA ILE A 977 30.00 6.11 2.38
C ILE A 977 28.68 6.54 1.74
N ALA A 978 27.95 7.39 2.43
CA ALA A 978 26.68 7.93 1.97
C ALA A 978 26.79 9.45 1.79
N ASN A 979 26.50 9.93 0.59
CA ASN A 979 26.65 11.35 0.24
C ASN A 979 28.04 11.90 0.62
N GLY A 980 29.11 11.11 0.48
CA GLY A 980 30.49 11.46 0.78
C GLY A 980 30.92 11.31 2.25
N LYS A 981 30.01 11.00 3.17
CA LYS A 981 30.29 10.77 4.59
C LYS A 981 30.42 9.29 4.89
N ALA A 982 31.55 8.89 5.49
CA ALA A 982 31.83 7.49 5.84
C ALA A 982 31.35 7.13 7.23
N PHE A 983 30.91 5.86 7.37
CA PHE A 983 30.50 5.23 8.62
C PHE A 983 30.94 3.77 8.58
N THR A 984 31.50 3.26 9.68
CA THR A 984 31.65 1.81 9.87
C THR A 984 30.35 1.21 10.41
N VAL A 985 30.13 -0.07 10.15
CA VAL A 985 28.96 -0.79 10.70
C VAL A 985 28.98 -0.77 12.23
N SER A 986 30.15 -0.90 12.85
CA SER A 986 30.29 -0.84 14.31
C SER A 986 29.92 0.51 14.91
N GLU A 987 30.28 1.61 14.25
CA GLU A 987 29.85 2.96 14.67
C GLU A 987 28.33 3.11 14.60
N LEU A 988 27.69 2.69 13.49
CA LEU A 988 26.24 2.80 13.32
C LEU A 988 25.48 2.00 14.39
N VAL A 989 25.94 0.79 14.73
CA VAL A 989 25.36 -0.02 15.80
C VAL A 989 25.60 0.60 17.19
N ALA A 990 26.81 1.14 17.43
CA ALA A 990 27.13 1.79 18.71
C ALA A 990 26.33 3.07 18.95
N MET A 991 26.06 3.87 17.90
CA MET A 991 25.22 5.09 17.98
C MET A 991 23.80 4.78 18.40
N ALA A 992 23.27 3.61 18.05
CA ALA A 992 21.93 3.19 18.47
C ALA A 992 21.82 2.93 19.98
N ALA A 993 22.90 2.44 20.58
CA ALA A 993 22.94 2.19 22.02
C ALA A 993 23.17 3.48 22.85
N ASN A 994 23.69 4.55 22.25
CA ASN A 994 23.98 5.82 22.93
C ASN A 994 23.81 7.03 22.01
N PRO A 995 22.56 7.39 21.64
CA PRO A 995 22.29 8.47 20.68
C PRO A 995 22.74 9.86 21.17
N SER A 996 22.82 10.09 22.47
CA SER A 996 23.31 11.35 23.06
C SER A 996 24.83 11.55 23.00
N GLY A 997 25.61 10.51 22.66
CA GLY A 997 27.07 10.55 22.57
C GLY A 997 27.65 10.88 21.19
N GLY A 998 26.86 11.00 20.16
CA GLY A 998 27.29 11.19 18.76
C GLY A 998 27.17 12.63 18.28
N GLY A 999 28.15 13.47 18.57
CA GLY A 999 28.25 14.73 17.85
C GLY A 999 28.55 15.97 18.65
N SER A 1000 29.76 16.15 19.02
CA SER A 1000 30.29 17.53 19.10
C SER A 1000 30.38 18.09 17.66
N LYS A 1001 29.46 18.96 17.30
CA LYS A 1001 29.34 19.99 16.24
C LYS A 1001 30.38 19.99 15.11
#